data_b8c282de56b250cce8851e31c1005bd1
#
_entry.id   b8c282de56b250cce8851e31c1005bd1
#
_cell.length_a   1.000
_cell.length_b   1.000
_cell.length_c   1.000
_cell.angle_alpha   90.00
_cell.angle_beta   90.00
_cell.angle_gamma   90.00
#
_symmetry.space_group_name_H-M   'P 1'
#
loop_
_entity.id
_entity.type
_entity.pdbx_description
1 polymer ?
#
loop_
_entity_poly.entity_id
_entity_poly.type
_entity_poly.pdbx_seq_one_letter_code
_entity_poly.pdbx_strand_id
1 'polypeptide(L)'
;MKKFLLLVVSVCLATFAFADKGAQKAIATEDVLCNSNILDSAGLNLCVQPSSDTISVHQINSSKHKIFSDYKPALGGVPESMDYSQIYSFIDELAQMHIIEIGSVVKPYGRNQIASWLEEAKTVYDENSGKLSKRQYKELLFFLNDYSLERDTIPTGIVNWTNHRSFSLALLQPAFHYNDKYFACKINPIIGADVTVNKKGAILHRWWGAEIRADIVNHVSVWGSIRDHSFSGNWLSKEYYPSGPGANALLSLPQYLNNLPGAEYHRSSYGGDYAEVNAGIKAYTWWGSIALLKDKISWGDTYNSSNIISNHAPSFPMIELKIYPCSWFKLDYIHGWLVSNIIDSTNYYSQTNPVDGKKEILYRPAKKYIAANMLTFTPIKYLDLSIGSSVIYGGKNPLAAFSLPISFFNSIDYQINAGAKVENENSQIFFNISTRNLKYTHFYVSFYCDEFKFSRVKKSNPEHNFFSYKVGAQLSGWPLKDINLTAEFTRTNVANYQHPYNILSYRSNDYLLGHYLGDNAQEIYIRLGYKPVRSLNLMVEYIGATKYNQYIYSRSSSIFMTKKPFAEKIWSNDEVKFTAIYEVVNNAYATFEFAWNNAQGYTPTSDPIVEEVRLNAQGYLNRFTPSFLQGQNLTAKIGFSFYF
;
A
#
# COMPACT_ATOMS: atom_id res chain seq x y z
N MET A 1 3.21 27.34 8.75
CA MET A 1 2.52 26.10 9.15
C MET A 1 1.21 26.31 9.87
N LYS A 2 1.14 26.97 11.07
CA LYS A 2 -0.16 27.18 11.79
C LYS A 2 -1.24 27.88 10.94
N LYS A 3 -0.90 28.92 10.16
CA LYS A 3 -1.87 29.62 9.30
C LYS A 3 -2.33 28.79 8.09
N PHE A 4 -1.47 27.91 7.58
CA PHE A 4 -1.80 27.00 6.47
C PHE A 4 -2.71 25.86 6.93
N LEU A 5 -2.43 25.30 8.10
CA LEU A 5 -3.27 24.28 8.74
C LEU A 5 -4.68 24.82 9.06
N LEU A 6 -4.75 26.04 9.58
CA LEU A 6 -6.02 26.73 9.82
C LEU A 6 -6.79 27.02 8.51
N LEU A 7 -6.09 27.34 7.42
CA LEU A 7 -6.72 27.54 6.11
C LEU A 7 -7.28 26.25 5.54
N VAL A 8 -6.54 25.14 5.63
CA VAL A 8 -6.99 23.82 5.17
C VAL A 8 -8.19 23.34 5.99
N VAL A 9 -8.13 23.48 7.31
CA VAL A 9 -9.26 23.12 8.20
C VAL A 9 -10.47 24.03 7.94
N SER A 10 -10.24 25.33 7.69
CA SER A 10 -11.34 26.28 7.40
C SER A 10 -11.97 26.01 6.02
N VAL A 11 -11.16 25.65 5.01
CA VAL A 11 -11.66 25.27 3.68
C VAL A 11 -12.42 23.94 3.75
N CYS A 12 -11.93 22.95 4.49
CA CYS A 12 -12.66 21.70 4.75
C CYS A 12 -13.99 21.94 5.46
N LEU A 13 -14.00 22.76 6.51
CA LEU A 13 -15.24 23.09 7.25
C LEU A 13 -16.21 23.92 6.39
N ALA A 14 -15.72 24.82 5.55
CA ALA A 14 -16.56 25.61 4.64
C ALA A 14 -17.18 24.73 3.54
N THR A 15 -16.43 23.78 2.97
CA THR A 15 -16.97 22.83 1.98
C THR A 15 -18.00 21.89 2.60
N PHE A 16 -17.81 21.47 3.86
CA PHE A 16 -18.81 20.69 4.60
C PHE A 16 -20.10 21.47 4.85
N ALA A 17 -20.00 22.74 5.25
CA ALA A 17 -21.16 23.60 5.48
C ALA A 17 -21.96 23.92 4.19
N PHE A 18 -21.29 23.99 3.04
CA PHE A 18 -21.96 24.19 1.74
C PHE A 18 -22.64 22.91 1.23
N ALA A 19 -22.02 21.74 1.44
CA ALA A 19 -22.62 20.45 1.06
C ALA A 19 -23.90 20.17 1.86
N ASP A 20 -23.90 20.44 3.17
CA ASP A 20 -25.06 20.25 4.05
C ASP A 20 -26.21 21.21 3.72
N LYS A 21 -25.91 22.48 3.40
CA LYS A 21 -26.93 23.46 2.95
C LYS A 21 -27.49 23.13 1.56
N GLY A 22 -26.70 22.52 0.67
CA GLY A 22 -27.16 22.06 -0.62
C GLY A 22 -28.14 20.89 -0.52
N ALA A 23 -27.85 19.93 0.35
CA ALA A 23 -28.70 18.78 0.62
C ALA A 23 -30.01 19.19 1.29
N GLN A 24 -29.99 20.08 2.29
CA GLN A 24 -31.17 20.60 2.94
C GLN A 24 -32.06 21.44 2.00
N LYS A 25 -31.47 22.16 1.04
CA LYS A 25 -32.21 22.94 0.06
C LYS A 25 -32.84 22.06 -1.03
N ALA A 26 -32.22 20.95 -1.40
CA ALA A 26 -32.80 19.96 -2.30
C ALA A 26 -33.99 19.23 -1.66
N ILE A 27 -33.91 18.89 -0.38
CA ILE A 27 -34.99 18.26 0.39
C ILE A 27 -36.18 19.23 0.55
N ALA A 28 -35.90 20.52 0.79
CA ALA A 28 -36.95 21.53 0.94
C ALA A 28 -37.71 21.85 -0.37
N THR A 29 -37.07 21.67 -1.53
CA THR A 29 -37.70 21.86 -2.85
C THR A 29 -38.54 20.66 -3.30
N GLU A 30 -38.23 19.44 -2.85
CA GLU A 30 -39.08 18.27 -3.14
C GLU A 30 -40.36 18.24 -2.28
N ASP A 31 -40.30 18.69 -1.03
CA ASP A 31 -41.47 18.76 -0.16
C ASP A 31 -42.51 19.82 -0.63
N VAL A 32 -42.09 20.83 -1.38
CA VAL A 32 -42.99 21.86 -1.94
C VAL A 32 -43.72 21.36 -3.20
N LEU A 33 -43.17 20.34 -3.89
CA LEU A 33 -43.81 19.77 -5.09
C LEU A 33 -44.85 18.67 -4.79
N CYS A 34 -44.90 18.14 -3.60
CA CYS A 34 -45.86 17.12 -3.19
C CYS A 34 -47.19 17.67 -2.59
N ASN A 35 -47.33 18.99 -2.42
CA ASN A 35 -48.51 19.61 -1.82
C ASN A 35 -49.39 20.44 -2.76
N SER A 36 -49.34 20.20 -4.09
CA SER A 36 -50.32 20.77 -4.99
C SER A 36 -51.50 19.80 -5.22
N ASN A 37 -52.51 19.90 -4.39
CA ASN A 37 -53.84 19.33 -4.64
C ASN A 37 -54.43 19.99 -5.90
N ILE A 38 -54.48 19.29 -7.00
CA ILE A 38 -55.35 19.62 -8.11
C ILE A 38 -56.66 18.92 -7.84
N LEU A 39 -57.64 19.70 -7.45
CA LEU A 39 -59.04 19.37 -7.49
C LEU A 39 -59.44 19.30 -8.96
N ASP A 40 -59.74 18.13 -9.44
CA ASP A 40 -60.46 17.99 -10.74
C ASP A 40 -61.85 17.43 -10.48
N SER A 41 -62.81 18.21 -10.95
CA SER A 41 -64.25 17.99 -10.86
C SER A 41 -64.69 16.98 -11.93
N ALA A 42 -64.84 15.72 -11.53
CA ALA A 42 -65.77 14.80 -12.21
C ALA A 42 -66.06 13.62 -11.29
N GLY A 43 -67.22 13.60 -10.74
CA GLY A 43 -67.69 12.50 -9.90
C GLY A 43 -67.88 11.21 -10.66
N LEU A 44 -67.19 10.16 -10.24
CA LEU A 44 -67.59 8.77 -10.44
C LEU A 44 -67.09 7.93 -9.29
N ASN A 45 -68.01 7.53 -8.43
CA ASN A 45 -67.79 6.52 -7.40
C ASN A 45 -67.57 5.17 -8.03
N LEU A 46 -66.35 4.64 -7.96
CA LEU A 46 -66.07 3.22 -8.16
C LEU A 46 -65.47 2.66 -6.87
N CYS A 47 -66.32 1.93 -6.12
CA CYS A 47 -65.86 1.05 -5.08
C CYS A 47 -65.07 -0.12 -5.70
N VAL A 48 -63.78 -0.11 -5.54
CA VAL A 48 -62.94 -1.30 -5.82
C VAL A 48 -62.53 -1.87 -4.46
N GLN A 49 -62.94 -3.10 -4.21
CA GLN A 49 -62.48 -3.88 -3.04
C GLN A 49 -60.95 -4.07 -3.16
N PRO A 50 -60.19 -4.01 -2.06
CA PRO A 50 -58.75 -4.22 -2.10
C PRO A 50 -58.46 -5.69 -2.31
N SER A 51 -57.88 -6.04 -3.46
CA SER A 51 -57.19 -7.30 -3.63
C SER A 51 -55.87 -7.28 -2.85
N SER A 52 -55.52 -8.41 -2.23
CA SER A 52 -54.45 -8.64 -1.29
C SER A 52 -53.00 -8.57 -1.87
N ASP A 53 -52.79 -7.86 -2.98
CA ASP A 53 -51.47 -7.74 -3.63
C ASP A 53 -51.02 -6.28 -3.76
N THR A 54 -51.30 -5.46 -2.78
CA THR A 54 -50.69 -4.14 -2.66
C THR A 54 -49.28 -4.31 -2.10
N ILE A 55 -48.29 -4.43 -3.00
CA ILE A 55 -46.91 -4.01 -2.67
C ILE A 55 -47.03 -2.54 -2.31
N SER A 56 -47.04 -2.26 -1.01
CA SER A 56 -47.32 -0.94 -0.50
C SER A 56 -46.29 0.07 -1.03
N VAL A 57 -46.77 1.24 -1.42
CA VAL A 57 -45.94 2.42 -1.76
C VAL A 57 -44.91 2.70 -0.65
N HIS A 58 -45.16 2.30 0.57
CA HIS A 58 -44.22 2.28 1.70
C HIS A 58 -42.99 1.39 1.47
N GLN A 59 -43.09 0.23 0.77
CA GLN A 59 -41.92 -0.61 0.47
C GLN A 59 -41.07 -0.04 -0.66
N ILE A 60 -41.67 0.64 -1.65
CA ILE A 60 -40.92 1.31 -2.73
C ILE A 60 -40.23 2.56 -2.21
N ASN A 61 -40.86 3.33 -1.31
CA ASN A 61 -40.22 4.46 -0.67
C ASN A 61 -39.15 4.04 0.35
N SER A 62 -39.35 2.93 1.08
CA SER A 62 -38.29 2.40 1.96
C SER A 62 -37.09 1.90 1.17
N SER A 63 -37.29 1.32 -0.03
CA SER A 63 -36.18 0.91 -0.89
C SER A 63 -35.45 2.10 -1.54
N LYS A 64 -36.15 3.19 -1.89
CA LYS A 64 -35.50 4.42 -2.39
C LYS A 64 -34.78 5.20 -1.29
N HIS A 65 -35.36 5.29 -0.09
CA HIS A 65 -34.65 5.85 1.06
C HIS A 65 -33.48 4.97 1.51
N LYS A 66 -33.59 3.64 1.44
CA LYS A 66 -32.47 2.73 1.69
C LYS A 66 -31.27 2.98 0.77
N ILE A 67 -31.47 3.31 -0.51
CA ILE A 67 -30.37 3.57 -1.46
C ILE A 67 -29.54 4.78 -1.03
N PHE A 68 -30.10 5.78 -0.34
CA PHE A 68 -29.36 6.95 0.10
C PHE A 68 -28.99 6.94 1.60
N SER A 69 -29.74 6.25 2.46
CA SER A 69 -29.51 6.20 3.90
C SER A 69 -28.57 5.07 4.34
N ASP A 70 -28.45 4.00 3.57
CA ASP A 70 -27.60 2.84 3.89
C ASP A 70 -26.22 2.90 3.17
N TYR A 71 -25.94 3.92 2.36
CA TYR A 71 -24.62 4.12 1.76
C TYR A 71 -23.66 4.61 2.85
N LYS A 72 -23.06 3.66 3.58
CA LYS A 72 -21.92 3.96 4.45
C LYS A 72 -20.78 4.45 3.55
N PRO A 73 -20.11 5.56 3.91
CA PRO A 73 -19.03 6.09 3.11
C PRO A 73 -17.92 5.04 3.00
N ALA A 74 -17.81 4.41 1.84
CA ALA A 74 -16.80 3.39 1.55
C ALA A 74 -15.35 3.93 1.67
N LEU A 75 -15.20 5.26 1.78
CA LEU A 75 -13.92 5.97 1.86
C LEU A 75 -13.49 6.32 3.28
N GLY A 76 -14.34 6.05 4.27
CA GLY A 76 -14.06 6.34 5.66
C GLY A 76 -13.12 5.34 6.32
N GLY A 77 -12.78 5.69 7.54
CA GLY A 77 -11.97 4.86 8.43
C GLY A 77 -10.47 4.98 8.22
N VAL A 78 -9.78 4.44 9.18
CA VAL A 78 -8.32 4.32 9.22
C VAL A 78 -7.85 3.42 8.08
N PRO A 79 -6.74 3.70 7.38
CA PRO A 79 -6.13 2.76 6.46
C PRO A 79 -5.76 1.45 7.16
N GLU A 80 -6.11 0.31 6.55
CA GLU A 80 -5.72 -0.99 7.11
C GLU A 80 -4.27 -1.30 6.79
N SER A 81 -3.48 -1.69 7.79
CA SER A 81 -2.09 -2.06 7.57
C SER A 81 -1.94 -3.15 6.51
N MET A 82 -1.04 -2.93 5.54
CA MET A 82 -0.73 -3.96 4.53
C MET A 82 0.02 -5.16 5.13
N ASP A 83 0.59 -5.01 6.32
CA ASP A 83 1.22 -6.10 7.06
C ASP A 83 0.17 -7.11 7.56
N TYR A 84 -1.11 -6.68 7.70
CA TYR A 84 -2.23 -7.56 8.03
C TYR A 84 -2.73 -8.32 6.79
N SER A 85 -1.86 -9.12 6.22
CA SER A 85 -2.06 -9.83 4.94
C SER A 85 -3.28 -10.76 4.92
N GLN A 86 -3.75 -11.20 6.09
CA GLN A 86 -4.87 -12.17 6.21
C GLN A 86 -6.19 -11.55 5.76
N ILE A 87 -6.49 -10.31 6.16
CA ILE A 87 -7.72 -9.64 5.73
C ILE A 87 -7.69 -9.36 4.22
N TYR A 88 -6.55 -8.89 3.67
CA TYR A 88 -6.42 -8.68 2.24
C TYR A 88 -6.61 -9.97 1.44
N SER A 89 -6.03 -11.08 1.91
CA SER A 89 -6.20 -12.39 1.30
C SER A 89 -7.66 -12.88 1.35
N PHE A 90 -8.38 -12.61 2.46
CA PHE A 90 -9.78 -12.99 2.59
C PHE A 90 -10.70 -12.14 1.70
N ILE A 91 -10.47 -10.83 1.62
CA ILE A 91 -11.19 -9.93 0.71
C ILE A 91 -10.97 -10.34 -0.76
N ASP A 92 -9.74 -10.66 -1.16
CA ASP A 92 -9.45 -11.17 -2.50
C ASP A 92 -10.16 -12.49 -2.79
N GLU A 93 -10.21 -13.43 -1.83
CA GLU A 93 -10.95 -14.69 -1.95
C GLU A 93 -12.45 -14.42 -2.19
N LEU A 94 -13.07 -13.55 -1.41
CA LEU A 94 -14.48 -13.17 -1.56
C LEU A 94 -14.76 -12.52 -2.92
N ALA A 95 -13.86 -11.65 -3.39
CA ALA A 95 -14.01 -10.98 -4.68
C ALA A 95 -13.90 -11.96 -5.86
N GLN A 96 -12.98 -12.92 -5.80
CA GLN A 96 -12.84 -13.97 -6.82
C GLN A 96 -14.01 -14.93 -6.83
N MET A 97 -14.71 -15.09 -5.70
CA MET A 97 -15.96 -15.85 -5.61
C MET A 97 -17.18 -15.06 -6.09
N HIS A 98 -17.04 -13.81 -6.51
CA HIS A 98 -18.11 -12.88 -6.89
C HIS A 98 -19.10 -12.60 -5.75
N ILE A 99 -18.63 -12.58 -4.52
CA ILE A 99 -19.42 -12.23 -3.34
C ILE A 99 -19.39 -10.73 -3.09
N ILE A 100 -18.24 -10.11 -3.31
CA ILE A 100 -18.01 -8.66 -3.19
C ILE A 100 -17.32 -8.11 -4.45
N GLU A 101 -17.34 -6.79 -4.62
CA GLU A 101 -16.62 -6.09 -5.69
C GLU A 101 -15.60 -5.11 -5.08
N ILE A 102 -14.31 -5.29 -5.37
CA ILE A 102 -13.24 -4.42 -4.85
C ILE A 102 -13.16 -3.12 -5.64
N GLY A 103 -13.01 -3.22 -6.95
CA GLY A 103 -12.98 -2.08 -7.88
C GLY A 103 -11.89 -1.05 -7.58
N SER A 104 -10.77 -1.42 -6.95
CA SER A 104 -9.64 -0.53 -6.67
C SER A 104 -8.33 -1.30 -6.68
N VAL A 105 -7.30 -0.70 -7.29
CA VAL A 105 -5.93 -1.22 -7.35
C VAL A 105 -4.98 -0.43 -6.43
N VAL A 106 -5.54 0.46 -5.61
CA VAL A 106 -4.81 1.33 -4.69
C VAL A 106 -4.99 0.82 -3.27
N LYS A 107 -3.90 0.51 -2.59
CA LYS A 107 -3.83 0.09 -1.20
C LYS A 107 -3.03 1.11 -0.37
N PRO A 108 -3.30 1.24 0.93
CA PRO A 108 -4.21 0.47 1.78
C PRO A 108 -5.70 0.82 1.56
N TYR A 109 -6.58 -0.17 1.79
CA TYR A 109 -8.02 0.06 1.86
C TYR A 109 -8.40 0.67 3.20
N GLY A 110 -9.43 1.51 3.22
CA GLY A 110 -9.99 2.02 4.47
C GLY A 110 -10.75 0.93 5.24
N ARG A 111 -10.66 0.92 6.56
CA ARG A 111 -11.36 -0.06 7.40
C ARG A 111 -12.87 -0.03 7.23
N ASN A 112 -13.48 1.16 7.05
CA ASN A 112 -14.92 1.26 6.78
C ASN A 112 -15.29 0.59 5.45
N GLN A 113 -14.42 0.69 4.43
CA GLN A 113 -14.60 0.01 3.16
C GLN A 113 -14.55 -1.52 3.32
N ILE A 114 -13.55 -2.01 4.07
CA ILE A 114 -13.43 -3.44 4.38
C ILE A 114 -14.66 -3.92 5.19
N ALA A 115 -15.07 -3.17 6.20
CA ALA A 115 -16.26 -3.49 6.99
C ALA A 115 -17.53 -3.58 6.12
N SER A 116 -17.70 -2.68 5.14
CA SER A 116 -18.80 -2.72 4.20
C SER A 116 -18.78 -3.99 3.33
N TRP A 117 -17.62 -4.40 2.83
CA TRP A 117 -17.49 -5.66 2.09
C TRP A 117 -17.77 -6.90 2.95
N LEU A 118 -17.37 -6.88 4.23
CA LEU A 118 -17.66 -7.98 5.17
C LEU A 118 -19.17 -8.07 5.47
N GLU A 119 -19.86 -6.94 5.60
CA GLU A 119 -21.33 -6.92 5.77
C GLU A 119 -22.05 -7.39 4.50
N GLU A 120 -21.58 -6.98 3.31
CA GLU A 120 -22.09 -7.51 2.04
C GLU A 120 -21.95 -9.04 1.98
N ALA A 121 -20.77 -9.58 2.35
CA ALA A 121 -20.53 -11.01 2.40
C ALA A 121 -21.43 -11.72 3.42
N LYS A 122 -21.71 -11.07 4.55
CA LYS A 122 -22.65 -11.60 5.58
C LYS A 122 -24.08 -11.65 5.05
N THR A 123 -24.55 -10.62 4.37
CA THR A 123 -25.88 -10.59 3.73
C THR A 123 -26.01 -11.70 2.69
N VAL A 124 -25.01 -11.89 1.83
CA VAL A 124 -24.98 -12.97 0.83
C VAL A 124 -25.03 -14.35 1.48
N TYR A 125 -24.37 -14.54 2.64
CA TYR A 125 -24.44 -15.79 3.39
C TYR A 125 -25.81 -16.01 4.03
N ASP A 126 -26.42 -14.97 4.60
CA ASP A 126 -27.73 -15.06 5.24
C ASP A 126 -28.84 -15.39 4.22
N GLU A 127 -28.73 -14.87 2.99
CA GLU A 127 -29.62 -15.21 1.89
C GLU A 127 -29.39 -16.65 1.37
N ASN A 128 -28.14 -17.12 1.35
CA ASN A 128 -27.77 -18.43 0.87
C ASN A 128 -26.48 -18.94 1.57
N SER A 129 -26.65 -19.70 2.63
CA SER A 129 -25.53 -20.24 3.42
C SER A 129 -24.59 -21.18 2.65
N GLY A 130 -25.01 -21.69 1.49
CA GLY A 130 -24.16 -22.55 0.64
C GLY A 130 -23.09 -21.79 -0.14
N LYS A 131 -23.13 -20.46 -0.18
CA LYS A 131 -22.14 -19.64 -0.92
C LYS A 131 -20.78 -19.54 -0.24
N LEU A 132 -20.71 -19.69 1.09
CA LEU A 132 -19.47 -19.74 1.85
C LEU A 132 -19.25 -21.13 2.47
N SER A 133 -18.00 -21.57 2.53
CA SER A 133 -17.62 -22.76 3.30
C SER A 133 -17.70 -22.48 4.80
N LYS A 134 -17.72 -23.56 5.62
CA LYS A 134 -17.69 -23.42 7.09
C LYS A 134 -16.46 -22.66 7.58
N ARG A 135 -15.30 -22.81 6.91
CA ARG A 135 -14.08 -22.06 7.22
C ARG A 135 -14.26 -20.57 6.91
N GLN A 136 -14.71 -20.26 5.70
CA GLN A 136 -14.92 -18.87 5.25
C GLN A 136 -15.94 -18.15 6.14
N TYR A 137 -17.02 -18.82 6.54
CA TYR A 137 -17.99 -18.22 7.46
C TYR A 137 -17.39 -17.93 8.85
N LYS A 138 -16.58 -18.84 9.40
CA LYS A 138 -15.87 -18.58 10.66
C LYS A 138 -14.88 -17.43 10.53
N GLU A 139 -14.21 -17.32 9.39
CA GLU A 139 -13.28 -16.22 9.09
C GLU A 139 -14.03 -14.89 8.95
N LEU A 140 -15.18 -14.90 8.26
CA LEU A 140 -16.05 -13.73 8.17
C LEU A 140 -16.52 -13.24 9.54
N LEU A 141 -16.99 -14.14 10.42
CA LEU A 141 -17.41 -13.77 11.78
C LEU A 141 -16.25 -13.19 12.61
N PHE A 142 -15.05 -13.74 12.45
CA PHE A 142 -13.88 -13.23 13.12
C PHE A 142 -13.55 -11.78 12.67
N PHE A 143 -13.49 -11.52 11.38
CA PHE A 143 -13.24 -10.19 10.86
C PHE A 143 -14.37 -9.21 11.19
N LEU A 144 -15.63 -9.62 11.13
CA LEU A 144 -16.75 -8.80 11.57
C LEU A 144 -16.61 -8.36 13.04
N ASN A 145 -16.03 -9.19 13.90
CA ASN A 145 -15.72 -8.82 15.28
C ASN A 145 -14.49 -7.88 15.37
N ASP A 146 -13.45 -8.12 14.59
CA ASP A 146 -12.26 -7.26 14.55
C ASP A 146 -12.58 -5.84 14.03
N TYR A 147 -13.53 -5.74 13.10
CA TYR A 147 -14.05 -4.48 12.54
C TYR A 147 -15.27 -3.93 13.31
N SER A 148 -15.40 -4.27 14.60
CA SER A 148 -16.54 -3.85 15.43
C SER A 148 -16.67 -2.34 15.60
N LEU A 149 -15.55 -1.59 15.61
CA LEU A 149 -15.54 -0.14 15.70
C LEU A 149 -16.26 0.49 14.49
N GLU A 150 -15.88 0.04 13.30
CA GLU A 150 -16.42 0.51 12.03
C GLU A 150 -17.88 0.09 11.80
N ARG A 151 -18.35 -0.89 12.57
CA ARG A 151 -19.71 -1.44 12.52
C ARG A 151 -20.61 -0.95 13.64
N ASP A 152 -20.13 -0.07 14.52
CA ASP A 152 -20.83 0.40 15.72
C ASP A 152 -21.34 -0.78 16.59
N THR A 153 -20.48 -1.80 16.75
CA THR A 153 -20.78 -2.98 17.58
C THR A 153 -19.78 -3.12 18.72
N ILE A 154 -20.17 -3.82 19.78
CA ILE A 154 -19.27 -4.11 20.89
C ILE A 154 -18.43 -5.34 20.54
N PRO A 155 -17.09 -5.23 20.52
CA PRO A 155 -16.22 -6.37 20.26
C PRO A 155 -16.26 -7.38 21.43
N THR A 156 -16.11 -8.66 21.09
CA THR A 156 -15.98 -9.72 22.10
C THR A 156 -14.52 -10.11 22.24
N GLY A 157 -13.96 -9.95 23.43
CA GLY A 157 -12.61 -10.42 23.79
C GLY A 157 -12.64 -11.74 24.54
N ILE A 158 -11.47 -12.36 24.72
CA ILE A 158 -11.34 -13.64 25.47
C ILE A 158 -11.54 -13.40 26.97
N VAL A 159 -10.99 -12.30 27.50
CA VAL A 159 -11.15 -11.92 28.90
C VAL A 159 -11.53 -10.45 28.92
N ASN A 160 -12.78 -10.18 29.26
CA ASN A 160 -13.29 -8.82 29.45
C ASN A 160 -13.42 -8.54 30.94
N TRP A 161 -12.74 -7.51 31.45
CA TRP A 161 -12.91 -7.05 32.83
C TRP A 161 -14.20 -6.28 33.00
N THR A 162 -14.56 -5.48 31.98
CA THR A 162 -15.84 -4.81 31.90
C THR A 162 -16.35 -4.94 30.45
N ASN A 163 -17.65 -5.14 30.30
CA ASN A 163 -18.28 -5.13 29.00
C ASN A 163 -19.53 -4.26 29.11
N HIS A 164 -19.42 -3.04 28.67
CA HIS A 164 -20.48 -2.06 28.66
C HIS A 164 -20.69 -1.54 27.23
N ARG A 165 -21.87 -1.09 26.87
CA ARG A 165 -22.15 -0.61 25.51
C ARG A 165 -21.18 0.47 25.02
N SER A 166 -20.75 1.35 25.92
CA SER A 166 -19.84 2.46 25.61
C SER A 166 -18.37 2.17 25.93
N PHE A 167 -18.08 1.11 26.68
CA PHE A 167 -16.76 0.86 27.19
C PHE A 167 -16.49 -0.63 27.36
N SER A 168 -15.31 -1.09 26.94
CA SER A 168 -14.80 -2.40 27.33
C SER A 168 -13.29 -2.35 27.54
N LEU A 169 -12.81 -3.12 28.49
CA LEU A 169 -11.41 -3.35 28.78
C LEU A 169 -11.17 -4.87 28.78
N ALA A 170 -10.18 -5.33 28.03
CA ALA A 170 -9.88 -6.75 27.89
C ALA A 170 -8.38 -7.01 28.01
N LEU A 171 -8.01 -8.22 28.46
CA LEU A 171 -6.62 -8.62 28.51
C LEU A 171 -6.02 -8.79 27.09
N LEU A 172 -6.84 -9.27 26.17
CA LEU A 172 -6.51 -9.41 24.75
C LEU A 172 -7.41 -8.50 23.96
N GLN A 173 -7.21 -8.41 22.66
CA GLN A 173 -7.82 -7.41 21.79
C GLN A 173 -9.34 -7.41 21.68
N PRO A 174 -9.89 -6.22 21.57
CA PRO A 174 -9.24 -4.93 21.80
C PRO A 174 -8.91 -4.76 23.28
N ALA A 175 -7.69 -4.27 23.59
CA ALA A 175 -7.31 -4.03 24.97
C ALA A 175 -8.19 -2.96 25.61
N PHE A 176 -8.47 -1.91 24.87
CA PHE A 176 -9.40 -0.85 25.25
C PHE A 176 -10.34 -0.55 24.08
N HIS A 177 -11.62 -0.39 24.36
CA HIS A 177 -12.65 0.03 23.43
C HIS A 177 -13.61 1.00 24.12
N TYR A 178 -13.88 2.11 23.47
CA TYR A 178 -14.90 3.07 23.85
C TYR A 178 -15.75 3.41 22.61
N ASN A 179 -17.05 3.49 22.78
CA ASN A 179 -17.98 3.86 21.72
C ASN A 179 -19.19 4.59 22.29
N ASP A 180 -19.42 5.81 21.81
CA ASP A 180 -20.65 6.56 22.01
C ASP A 180 -21.15 7.14 20.67
N LYS A 181 -22.18 7.95 20.70
CA LYS A 181 -22.82 8.55 19.51
C LYS A 181 -21.85 9.44 18.69
N TYR A 182 -20.85 10.04 19.31
CA TYR A 182 -20.00 11.07 18.70
C TYR A 182 -18.55 10.67 18.59
N PHE A 183 -18.12 9.70 19.36
CA PHE A 183 -16.73 9.30 19.45
C PHE A 183 -16.59 7.81 19.69
N ALA A 184 -15.79 7.17 18.85
CA ALA A 184 -15.42 5.78 19.02
C ALA A 184 -13.89 5.64 19.00
N CYS A 185 -13.33 4.83 19.92
CA CYS A 185 -11.88 4.67 20.04
C CYS A 185 -11.51 3.23 20.41
N LYS A 186 -10.39 2.78 19.85
CA LYS A 186 -9.79 1.46 20.11
C LYS A 186 -8.30 1.64 20.33
N ILE A 187 -7.74 1.01 21.38
CA ILE A 187 -6.31 1.01 21.67
C ILE A 187 -5.85 -0.43 21.82
N ASN A 188 -4.75 -0.77 21.16
CA ASN A 188 -4.15 -2.10 21.20
C ASN A 188 -2.64 -2.02 21.46
N PRO A 189 -2.09 -2.90 22.33
CA PRO A 189 -0.66 -3.10 22.42
C PRO A 189 -0.16 -3.90 21.21
N ILE A 190 1.08 -3.67 20.82
CA ILE A 190 1.80 -4.41 19.79
C ILE A 190 3.04 -4.99 20.42
N ILE A 191 3.24 -6.31 20.35
CA ILE A 191 4.42 -6.98 20.89
C ILE A 191 4.76 -8.17 20.00
N GLY A 192 6.03 -8.38 19.74
CA GLY A 192 6.47 -9.57 19.04
C GLY A 192 7.96 -9.83 19.16
N ALA A 193 8.32 -11.05 18.83
CA ALA A 193 9.72 -11.46 18.71
C ALA A 193 9.84 -12.62 17.72
N ASP A 194 10.94 -12.67 17.00
CA ASP A 194 11.31 -13.82 16.19
C ASP A 194 12.81 -14.12 16.29
N VAL A 195 13.17 -15.35 16.04
CA VAL A 195 14.56 -15.81 15.94
C VAL A 195 14.74 -16.46 14.58
N THR A 196 15.69 -15.94 13.83
CA THR A 196 16.10 -16.48 12.53
C THR A 196 17.46 -17.15 12.69
N VAL A 197 17.57 -18.41 12.25
CA VAL A 197 18.79 -19.20 12.38
C VAL A 197 19.19 -19.81 11.04
N ASN A 198 20.50 -19.87 10.78
CA ASN A 198 21.09 -20.65 9.70
C ASN A 198 22.50 -21.12 10.09
N LYS A 199 23.24 -21.76 9.15
CA LYS A 199 24.60 -22.23 9.38
C LYS A 199 25.61 -21.15 9.78
N LYS A 200 25.28 -19.85 9.60
CA LYS A 200 26.18 -18.71 9.88
C LYS A 200 25.91 -18.09 11.26
N GLY A 201 24.79 -18.41 11.89
CA GLY A 201 24.44 -17.88 13.19
C GLY A 201 22.95 -17.69 13.41
N ALA A 202 22.64 -16.84 14.40
CA ALA A 202 21.26 -16.50 14.76
C ALA A 202 21.07 -14.98 14.83
N ILE A 203 19.88 -14.53 14.48
CA ILE A 203 19.43 -13.16 14.58
C ILE A 203 18.15 -13.17 15.42
N LEU A 204 18.14 -12.39 16.50
CA LEU A 204 16.94 -12.13 17.31
C LEU A 204 16.37 -10.79 16.88
N HIS A 205 15.10 -10.77 16.48
CA HIS A 205 14.31 -9.58 16.22
C HIS A 205 13.22 -9.45 17.27
N ARG A 206 13.03 -8.27 17.82
CA ARG A 206 12.00 -7.96 18.82
C ARG A 206 11.35 -6.64 18.44
N TRP A 207 10.06 -6.53 18.70
CA TRP A 207 9.35 -5.26 18.55
C TRP A 207 8.27 -5.11 19.62
N TRP A 208 8.00 -3.87 19.95
CA TRP A 208 6.95 -3.50 20.87
C TRP A 208 6.39 -2.14 20.50
N GLY A 209 5.17 -1.88 20.90
CA GLY A 209 4.51 -0.63 20.56
C GLY A 209 3.04 -0.58 20.94
N ALA A 210 2.34 0.33 20.33
CA ALA A 210 0.90 0.46 20.49
C ALA A 210 0.28 1.13 19.27
N GLU A 211 -1.01 0.90 19.08
CA GLU A 211 -1.83 1.63 18.13
C GLU A 211 -3.07 2.21 18.80
N ILE A 212 -3.50 3.34 18.28
CA ILE A 212 -4.77 3.98 18.58
C ILE A 212 -5.51 4.25 17.28
N ARG A 213 -6.81 3.98 17.28
CA ARG A 213 -7.73 4.31 16.18
C ARG A 213 -8.95 4.98 16.79
N ALA A 214 -9.42 6.07 16.18
CA ALA A 214 -10.58 6.79 16.63
C ALA A 214 -11.39 7.33 15.46
N ASP A 215 -12.70 7.29 15.58
CA ASP A 215 -13.64 7.90 14.65
C ASP A 215 -14.49 8.95 15.39
N ILE A 216 -14.64 10.13 14.78
CA ILE A 216 -15.32 11.28 15.33
C ILE A 216 -16.50 11.62 14.43
N VAL A 217 -17.72 11.53 14.99
CA VAL A 217 -18.99 11.88 14.32
C VAL A 217 -19.17 11.16 12.96
N ASN A 218 -18.52 10.01 12.76
CA ASN A 218 -18.53 9.22 11.51
C ASN A 218 -18.11 10.00 10.26
N HIS A 219 -17.27 11.04 10.41
CA HIS A 219 -16.75 11.85 9.31
C HIS A 219 -15.25 12.12 9.40
N VAL A 220 -14.64 11.91 10.56
CA VAL A 220 -13.22 12.14 10.80
C VAL A 220 -12.63 10.92 11.48
N SER A 221 -11.64 10.31 10.87
CA SER A 221 -10.82 9.25 11.48
C SER A 221 -9.45 9.79 11.87
N VAL A 222 -8.97 9.41 13.04
CA VAL A 222 -7.63 9.74 13.55
C VAL A 222 -6.96 8.44 14.00
N TRP A 223 -5.71 8.26 13.67
CA TRP A 223 -4.95 7.09 14.10
C TRP A 223 -3.49 7.39 14.35
N GLY A 224 -2.87 6.55 15.13
CA GLY A 224 -1.43 6.50 15.34
C GLY A 224 -0.99 5.10 15.71
N SER A 225 0.13 4.68 15.17
CA SER A 225 0.80 3.42 15.48
C SER A 225 2.28 3.69 15.63
N ILE A 226 2.87 3.21 16.70
CA ILE A 226 4.32 3.22 16.91
C ILE A 226 4.78 1.80 17.18
N ARG A 227 5.87 1.42 16.51
CA ARG A 227 6.55 0.13 16.70
C ARG A 227 8.04 0.40 16.81
N ASP A 228 8.64 -0.04 17.89
CA ASP A 228 10.07 0.03 18.11
C ASP A 228 10.66 -1.35 17.86
N HIS A 229 11.53 -1.47 16.88
CA HIS A 229 12.14 -2.71 16.42
C HIS A 229 13.61 -2.77 16.82
N SER A 230 14.05 -3.91 17.33
CA SER A 230 15.44 -4.15 17.71
C SER A 230 15.91 -5.48 17.14
N PHE A 231 17.05 -5.45 16.46
CA PHE A 231 17.74 -6.63 15.96
C PHE A 231 19.03 -6.84 16.74
N SER A 232 19.32 -8.07 17.11
CA SER A 232 20.56 -8.44 17.77
C SER A 232 21.11 -9.78 17.29
N GLY A 233 22.43 -9.91 17.28
CA GLY A 233 23.16 -11.12 16.92
C GLY A 233 24.63 -10.81 16.72
N ASN A 234 25.52 -11.70 17.21
CA ASN A 234 26.98 -11.54 17.09
C ASN A 234 27.43 -11.35 15.63
N TRP A 235 26.71 -11.97 14.71
CA TRP A 235 26.98 -11.87 13.31
C TRP A 235 26.65 -10.45 12.78
N LEU A 236 25.56 -9.86 13.22
CA LEU A 236 25.18 -8.48 12.85
C LEU A 236 26.26 -7.48 13.27
N SER A 237 26.79 -7.55 14.46
CA SER A 237 27.81 -6.61 14.95
C SER A 237 29.11 -6.68 14.15
N LYS A 238 29.54 -7.86 13.70
CA LYS A 238 30.75 -8.05 12.90
C LYS A 238 30.57 -7.60 11.46
N GLU A 239 29.44 -7.93 10.87
CA GLU A 239 29.17 -7.72 9.44
C GLU A 239 28.78 -6.28 9.14
N TYR A 240 28.04 -5.66 10.05
CA TYR A 240 27.42 -4.35 9.83
C TYR A 240 28.14 -3.20 10.54
N TYR A 241 29.30 -3.48 11.17
CA TYR A 241 30.21 -2.45 11.63
C TYR A 241 31.56 -2.51 10.91
N PRO A 242 31.61 -2.29 9.58
CA PRO A 242 32.81 -1.78 9.00
C PRO A 242 33.06 -0.40 9.64
N SER A 243 34.30 -0.09 9.94
CA SER A 243 34.73 1.17 10.51
C SER A 243 34.12 2.37 9.75
N GLY A 244 33.14 3.05 10.34
CA GLY A 244 32.52 4.24 9.78
C GLY A 244 31.05 4.43 10.18
N PRO A 245 30.56 5.68 10.28
CA PRO A 245 29.15 5.93 10.54
C PRO A 245 28.30 5.47 9.35
N GLY A 246 27.24 4.82 9.59
CA GLY A 246 26.16 4.61 8.62
C GLY A 246 25.97 3.23 8.05
N ALA A 247 26.47 2.12 8.59
CA ALA A 247 26.04 0.83 8.14
C ALA A 247 24.70 0.43 8.76
N ASN A 248 23.83 -0.03 7.98
CA ASN A 248 22.47 -0.31 8.29
C ASN A 248 22.28 -1.82 8.54
N ALA A 249 21.28 -2.18 9.27
CA ALA A 249 21.06 -3.57 9.60
C ALA A 249 20.63 -4.39 8.37
N LEU A 250 20.70 -5.66 8.53
CA LEU A 250 20.66 -6.74 7.57
C LEU A 250 19.61 -6.61 6.44
N LEU A 251 18.41 -6.22 6.77
CA LEU A 251 17.28 -6.32 5.85
C LEU A 251 16.86 -4.99 5.25
N SER A 252 17.57 -3.93 5.55
CA SER A 252 17.15 -2.57 5.23
C SER A 252 18.16 -1.77 4.44
N LEU A 253 19.29 -2.35 4.05
CA LEU A 253 20.18 -1.69 3.12
C LEU A 253 19.52 -1.60 1.76
N PRO A 254 19.36 -0.39 1.19
CA PRO A 254 18.68 -0.21 -0.10
C PRO A 254 19.31 -0.96 -1.27
N GLN A 255 20.62 -1.23 -1.17
CA GLN A 255 21.32 -2.01 -2.17
C GLN A 255 21.05 -3.52 -2.09
N TYR A 256 20.58 -4.05 -0.96
CA TYR A 256 20.23 -5.46 -0.88
C TYR A 256 18.88 -5.70 -1.57
N LEU A 257 18.89 -6.66 -2.48
CA LEU A 257 17.72 -6.97 -3.30
C LEU A 257 16.82 -7.97 -2.57
N ASN A 258 15.92 -7.45 -1.78
CA ASN A 258 14.85 -8.20 -1.13
C ASN A 258 13.54 -7.39 -1.19
N ASN A 259 12.41 -8.05 -1.05
CA ASN A 259 11.09 -7.41 -1.09
C ASN A 259 10.53 -7.06 0.29
N LEU A 260 11.36 -7.09 1.34
CA LEU A 260 10.96 -6.66 2.68
C LEU A 260 10.85 -5.13 2.73
N PRO A 261 9.93 -4.59 3.51
CA PRO A 261 9.81 -3.15 3.70
C PRO A 261 11.11 -2.53 4.21
N GLY A 262 11.49 -1.38 3.64
CA GLY A 262 12.65 -0.62 4.09
C GLY A 262 12.39 0.10 5.40
N ALA A 263 13.47 0.42 6.11
CA ALA A 263 13.45 1.15 7.37
C ALA A 263 14.69 2.04 7.53
N GLU A 264 14.59 3.03 8.40
CA GLU A 264 15.74 3.84 8.83
C GLU A 264 16.30 3.26 10.12
N TYR A 265 17.60 2.89 10.10
CA TYR A 265 18.25 2.21 11.22
C TYR A 265 19.17 3.08 12.02
N HIS A 266 19.12 2.86 13.32
CA HIS A 266 20.22 3.23 14.23
C HIS A 266 21.05 1.98 14.56
N ARG A 267 22.37 2.13 14.60
CA ARG A 267 23.27 1.04 14.92
C ARG A 267 23.59 0.95 16.40
N SER A 268 23.75 -0.28 16.86
CA SER A 268 24.34 -0.61 18.15
C SER A 268 25.50 -1.55 17.99
N SER A 269 26.30 -1.75 19.05
CA SER A 269 27.46 -2.66 19.06
C SER A 269 27.10 -4.14 18.85
N TYR A 270 25.82 -4.52 18.95
CA TYR A 270 25.33 -5.89 18.86
C TYR A 270 24.17 -6.06 17.86
N GLY A 271 23.87 -5.04 17.05
CA GLY A 271 22.80 -5.09 16.06
C GLY A 271 22.36 -3.71 15.62
N GLY A 272 21.07 -3.48 15.55
CA GLY A 272 20.48 -2.20 15.20
C GLY A 272 19.02 -2.12 15.64
N ASP A 273 18.50 -0.91 15.66
CA ASP A 273 17.13 -0.59 15.99
C ASP A 273 16.53 0.41 14.99
N TYR A 274 15.22 0.41 14.88
CA TYR A 274 14.46 1.43 14.16
C TYR A 274 13.05 1.56 14.73
N ALA A 275 12.50 2.74 14.65
CA ALA A 275 11.11 2.99 14.97
C ALA A 275 10.28 3.18 13.71
N GLU A 276 9.17 2.46 13.61
CA GLU A 276 8.15 2.67 12.61
C GLU A 276 6.99 3.45 13.21
N VAL A 277 6.65 4.59 12.61
CA VAL A 277 5.55 5.45 13.05
C VAL A 277 4.65 5.71 11.86
N ASN A 278 3.39 5.26 11.97
CA ASN A 278 2.32 5.56 11.04
C ASN A 278 1.26 6.36 11.79
N ALA A 279 0.77 7.44 11.21
CA ALA A 279 -0.23 8.28 11.85
C ALA A 279 -0.97 9.10 10.80
N GLY A 280 -2.18 9.53 11.12
CA GLY A 280 -2.91 10.40 10.23
C GLY A 280 -4.22 10.89 10.78
N ILE A 281 -4.77 11.84 10.04
CA ILE A 281 -6.11 12.36 10.18
C ILE A 281 -6.77 12.36 8.79
N LYS A 282 -7.97 11.82 8.69
CA LYS A 282 -8.76 11.73 7.48
C LYS A 282 -10.15 12.29 7.72
N ALA A 283 -10.55 13.23 6.89
CA ALA A 283 -11.95 13.67 6.78
C ALA A 283 -12.58 13.02 5.55
N TYR A 284 -13.82 12.55 5.65
CA TYR A 284 -14.46 11.81 4.60
C TYR A 284 -15.97 12.05 4.48
N THR A 285 -16.47 11.87 3.28
CA THR A 285 -17.88 11.92 2.93
C THR A 285 -18.24 10.63 2.16
N TRP A 286 -19.47 10.53 1.68
CA TRP A 286 -19.92 9.39 0.87
C TRP A 286 -19.23 9.30 -0.51
N TRP A 287 -18.67 10.38 -1.03
CA TRP A 287 -18.08 10.45 -2.38
C TRP A 287 -16.57 10.75 -2.38
N GLY A 288 -15.99 11.18 -1.26
CA GLY A 288 -14.60 11.57 -1.23
C GLY A 288 -14.00 11.63 0.17
N SER A 289 -12.68 11.61 0.21
CA SER A 289 -11.90 11.81 1.44
C SER A 289 -10.63 12.60 1.17
N ILE A 290 -10.21 13.35 2.21
CA ILE A 290 -8.91 14.00 2.25
C ILE A 290 -8.21 13.59 3.55
N ALA A 291 -6.93 13.26 3.45
CA ALA A 291 -6.14 12.87 4.60
C ALA A 291 -4.76 13.56 4.59
N LEU A 292 -4.26 13.84 5.78
CA LEU A 292 -2.85 14.11 6.03
C LEU A 292 -2.33 12.93 6.85
N LEU A 293 -1.40 12.18 6.28
CA LEU A 293 -0.95 10.93 6.89
C LEU A 293 0.53 10.66 6.61
N LYS A 294 1.12 9.81 7.43
CA LYS A 294 2.38 9.14 7.17
C LYS A 294 2.12 7.64 7.16
N ASP A 295 2.26 7.01 6.02
CA ASP A 295 2.01 5.57 5.85
C ASP A 295 2.76 5.01 4.64
N LYS A 296 2.75 3.67 4.51
CA LYS A 296 3.15 2.93 3.32
C LYS A 296 1.97 2.82 2.36
N ILE A 297 2.23 2.88 1.07
CA ILE A 297 1.21 2.74 0.02
C ILE A 297 1.65 1.72 -1.03
N SER A 298 0.70 1.10 -1.71
CA SER A 298 0.95 0.23 -2.85
C SER A 298 -0.09 0.45 -3.93
N TRP A 299 0.35 0.78 -5.15
CA TRP A 299 -0.48 1.04 -6.32
C TRP A 299 -0.20 0.02 -7.41
N GLY A 300 -1.27 -0.47 -8.05
CA GLY A 300 -1.22 -1.58 -9.00
C GLY A 300 -1.42 -2.94 -8.32
N ASP A 301 -2.02 -3.87 -9.07
CA ASP A 301 -2.21 -5.23 -8.57
C ASP A 301 -0.88 -5.95 -8.40
N THR A 302 -0.71 -6.58 -7.26
CA THR A 302 0.46 -7.38 -6.92
C THR A 302 0.21 -8.22 -5.67
N TYR A 303 0.90 -9.35 -5.58
CA TYR A 303 0.99 -10.20 -4.39
C TYR A 303 2.40 -10.25 -3.80
N ASN A 304 3.41 -9.79 -4.55
CA ASN A 304 4.78 -9.69 -4.10
C ASN A 304 5.22 -8.21 -4.02
N SER A 305 5.70 -7.60 -5.10
CA SER A 305 6.15 -6.20 -5.13
C SER A 305 5.60 -5.48 -6.36
N SER A 306 4.94 -4.34 -6.17
CA SER A 306 4.41 -3.55 -7.29
C SER A 306 5.53 -2.93 -8.11
N ASN A 307 5.31 -2.83 -9.42
CA ASN A 307 6.18 -2.10 -10.34
C ASN A 307 5.75 -0.63 -10.52
N ILE A 308 4.61 -0.20 -9.98
CA ILE A 308 4.14 1.20 -9.98
C ILE A 308 4.59 1.89 -8.69
N ILE A 309 3.86 1.70 -7.59
CA ILE A 309 4.29 2.12 -6.26
C ILE A 309 4.21 0.88 -5.36
N SER A 310 5.31 0.51 -4.76
CA SER A 310 5.39 -0.60 -3.81
C SER A 310 5.50 -0.07 -2.38
N ASN A 311 5.13 -0.90 -1.41
CA ASN A 311 5.34 -0.63 0.00
C ASN A 311 6.78 -0.92 0.47
N HIS A 312 7.73 -1.05 -0.48
CA HIS A 312 9.13 -1.34 -0.16
C HIS A 312 9.84 -0.15 0.50
N ALA A 313 9.58 1.07 0.03
CA ALA A 313 10.13 2.27 0.68
C ALA A 313 9.54 2.48 2.09
N PRO A 314 10.30 3.05 3.05
CA PRO A 314 9.75 3.46 4.34
C PRO A 314 8.54 4.37 4.18
N SER A 315 7.66 4.38 5.19
CA SER A 315 6.51 5.27 5.22
C SER A 315 6.95 6.74 5.13
N PHE A 316 6.22 7.54 4.38
CA PHE A 316 6.51 8.95 4.19
C PHE A 316 5.26 9.81 4.39
N PRO A 317 5.41 11.08 4.86
CA PRO A 317 4.28 11.99 5.00
C PRO A 317 3.67 12.31 3.65
N MET A 318 2.33 12.36 3.57
CA MET A 318 1.61 12.72 2.35
C MET A 318 0.24 13.34 2.63
N ILE A 319 -0.27 14.10 1.68
CA ILE A 319 -1.68 14.42 1.54
C ILE A 319 -2.26 13.38 0.58
N GLU A 320 -3.34 12.72 0.98
CA GLU A 320 -4.13 11.81 0.15
C GLU A 320 -5.48 12.43 -0.16
N LEU A 321 -5.91 12.34 -1.41
CA LEU A 321 -7.26 12.70 -1.84
C LEU A 321 -7.86 11.53 -2.61
N LYS A 322 -9.04 11.09 -2.21
CA LYS A 322 -9.82 10.07 -2.92
C LYS A 322 -11.16 10.67 -3.33
N ILE A 323 -11.55 10.51 -4.58
CA ILE A 323 -12.83 10.98 -5.13
C ILE A 323 -13.48 9.81 -5.87
N TYR A 324 -14.55 9.26 -5.27
CA TYR A 324 -15.31 8.10 -5.74
C TYR A 324 -16.79 8.48 -5.88
N PRO A 325 -17.15 9.30 -6.88
CA PRO A 325 -18.50 9.85 -7.00
C PRO A 325 -19.52 8.81 -7.44
N CYS A 326 -19.06 7.70 -8.02
CA CYS A 326 -19.90 6.61 -8.49
C CYS A 326 -19.11 5.28 -8.49
N SER A 327 -19.79 4.17 -8.66
CA SER A 327 -19.18 2.83 -8.59
C SER A 327 -18.18 2.54 -9.70
N TRP A 328 -18.35 3.14 -10.88
CA TRP A 328 -17.55 2.88 -12.07
C TRP A 328 -16.35 3.83 -12.25
N PHE A 329 -16.21 4.89 -11.44
CA PHE A 329 -15.12 5.86 -11.55
C PHE A 329 -14.53 6.19 -10.19
N LYS A 330 -13.20 6.15 -10.11
CA LYS A 330 -12.43 6.47 -8.91
C LYS A 330 -11.20 7.27 -9.30
N LEU A 331 -10.89 8.29 -8.51
CA LEU A 331 -9.65 9.05 -8.58
C LEU A 331 -8.95 8.97 -7.22
N ASP A 332 -7.74 8.43 -7.23
CA ASP A 332 -6.80 8.46 -6.12
C ASP A 332 -5.68 9.45 -6.45
N TYR A 333 -5.29 10.25 -5.49
CA TYR A 333 -4.21 11.22 -5.61
C TYR A 333 -3.42 11.30 -4.31
N ILE A 334 -2.11 11.42 -4.45
CA ILE A 334 -1.20 11.71 -3.33
C ILE A 334 -0.25 12.85 -3.69
N HIS A 335 0.14 13.61 -2.65
CA HIS A 335 1.25 14.54 -2.68
C HIS A 335 2.13 14.29 -1.45
N GLY A 336 3.31 13.70 -1.67
CA GLY A 336 4.18 13.16 -0.62
C GLY A 336 5.51 13.90 -0.49
N TRP A 337 6.05 13.92 0.73
CA TRP A 337 7.37 14.41 1.08
C TRP A 337 8.32 13.22 1.20
N LEU A 338 9.23 13.09 0.24
CA LEU A 338 10.19 12.00 0.20
C LEU A 338 11.48 12.39 0.92
N VAL A 339 12.22 11.38 1.37
CA VAL A 339 13.57 11.56 1.91
C VAL A 339 14.58 11.55 0.75
N SER A 340 15.48 12.53 0.74
CA SER A 340 16.60 12.61 -0.19
C SER A 340 17.91 12.47 0.58
N ASN A 341 18.83 11.64 0.08
CA ASN A 341 20.19 11.52 0.63
C ASN A 341 21.19 12.46 -0.07
N ILE A 342 20.68 13.38 -0.91
CA ILE A 342 21.50 14.40 -1.58
C ILE A 342 21.60 15.60 -0.68
N ILE A 343 22.82 16.02 -0.38
CA ILE A 343 23.11 17.17 0.47
C ILE A 343 22.85 18.45 -0.32
N ASP A 344 22.08 19.37 0.27
CA ASP A 344 21.94 20.74 -0.19
C ASP A 344 23.04 21.61 0.44
N SER A 345 24.11 21.85 -0.30
CA SER A 345 25.25 22.65 0.16
C SER A 345 24.89 24.13 0.47
N THR A 346 23.72 24.60 0.02
CA THR A 346 23.23 25.95 0.30
C THR A 346 22.40 26.04 1.59
N ASN A 347 22.00 24.89 2.15
CA ASN A 347 21.14 24.79 3.33
C ASN A 347 21.87 24.12 4.48
N TYR A 348 22.56 24.91 5.28
CA TYR A 348 23.33 24.41 6.41
C TYR A 348 22.94 25.13 7.71
N TYR A 349 23.31 24.53 8.84
CA TYR A 349 23.26 25.13 10.16
C TYR A 349 24.54 24.82 10.93
N SER A 350 24.89 25.71 11.83
CA SER A 350 26.05 25.52 12.70
C SER A 350 25.62 25.00 14.04
N GLN A 351 26.23 23.92 14.50
CA GLN A 351 26.03 23.34 15.81
C GLN A 351 27.37 23.32 16.56
N THR A 352 27.35 23.63 17.86
CA THR A 352 28.53 23.45 18.70
C THR A 352 28.54 22.03 19.25
N ASN A 353 29.59 21.29 18.98
CA ASN A 353 29.76 19.94 19.53
C ASN A 353 29.86 20.04 21.05
N PRO A 354 28.98 19.39 21.81
CA PRO A 354 28.96 19.49 23.27
C PRO A 354 30.19 18.83 23.94
N VAL A 355 30.92 17.99 23.21
CA VAL A 355 32.07 17.24 23.76
C VAL A 355 33.37 18.03 23.65
N ASP A 356 33.62 18.69 22.53
CA ASP A 356 34.90 19.39 22.25
C ASP A 356 34.75 20.89 22.04
N GLY A 357 33.52 21.44 22.11
CA GLY A 357 33.23 22.86 21.97
C GLY A 357 33.42 23.40 20.56
N LYS A 358 33.79 22.59 19.56
CA LYS A 358 34.00 23.04 18.19
C LYS A 358 32.69 23.28 17.46
N LYS A 359 32.68 24.27 16.59
CA LYS A 359 31.57 24.52 15.67
C LYS A 359 31.66 23.58 14.49
N GLU A 360 30.61 22.76 14.31
CA GLU A 360 30.42 21.89 13.17
C GLU A 360 29.38 22.51 12.22
N ILE A 361 29.63 22.43 10.92
CA ILE A 361 28.67 22.81 9.87
C ILE A 361 27.98 21.54 9.44
N LEU A 362 26.66 21.51 9.65
CA LEU A 362 25.80 20.38 9.26
C LEU A 362 24.91 20.83 8.09
N TYR A 363 24.97 20.09 7.00
CA TYR A 363 24.17 20.32 5.82
C TYR A 363 22.86 19.55 5.89
N ARG A 364 21.79 20.14 5.37
CA ARG A 364 20.48 19.49 5.28
C ARG A 364 20.34 18.77 3.94
N PRO A 365 19.62 17.63 3.91
CA PRO A 365 19.25 17.00 2.67
C PRO A 365 18.40 17.94 1.79
N ALA A 366 18.58 17.85 0.49
CA ALA A 366 17.74 18.54 -0.48
C ALA A 366 16.29 18.02 -0.38
N LYS A 367 15.31 18.91 -0.48
CA LYS A 367 13.90 18.57 -0.41
C LYS A 367 13.45 17.87 -1.68
N LYS A 368 12.71 16.79 -1.52
CA LYS A 368 12.21 15.94 -2.60
C LYS A 368 10.73 15.65 -2.39
N TYR A 369 9.98 15.62 -3.47
CA TYR A 369 8.54 15.43 -3.45
C TYR A 369 8.10 14.43 -4.51
N ILE A 370 6.92 13.84 -4.29
CA ILE A 370 6.16 13.08 -5.27
C ILE A 370 4.74 13.61 -5.34
N ALA A 371 4.22 13.77 -6.54
CA ALA A 371 2.78 13.84 -6.77
C ALA A 371 2.39 12.67 -7.67
N ALA A 372 1.33 11.97 -7.35
CA ALA A 372 0.85 10.85 -8.15
C ALA A 372 -0.68 10.79 -8.18
N ASN A 373 -1.24 10.33 -9.29
CA ASN A 373 -2.66 10.08 -9.44
C ASN A 373 -2.93 8.72 -10.08
N MET A 374 -4.13 8.18 -9.83
CA MET A 374 -4.65 6.99 -10.48
C MET A 374 -6.14 7.20 -10.75
N LEU A 375 -6.53 7.11 -12.00
CA LEU A 375 -7.93 7.08 -12.45
C LEU A 375 -8.30 5.63 -12.72
N THR A 376 -9.29 5.11 -12.03
CA THR A 376 -9.78 3.74 -12.22
C THR A 376 -11.20 3.78 -12.75
N PHE A 377 -11.44 3.07 -13.84
CA PHE A 377 -12.73 2.88 -14.50
C PHE A 377 -13.13 1.41 -14.39
N THR A 378 -14.35 1.17 -13.93
CA THR A 378 -14.96 -0.18 -13.85
C THR A 378 -16.11 -0.25 -14.87
N PRO A 379 -15.81 -0.47 -16.18
CA PRO A 379 -16.82 -0.43 -17.24
C PRO A 379 -17.87 -1.55 -17.13
N ILE A 380 -17.47 -2.67 -16.57
CA ILE A 380 -18.32 -3.81 -16.23
C ILE A 380 -17.87 -4.37 -14.90
N LYS A 381 -18.75 -5.05 -14.15
CA LYS A 381 -18.40 -5.69 -12.88
C LYS A 381 -17.15 -6.55 -13.03
N TYR A 382 -16.25 -6.47 -12.04
CA TYR A 382 -15.02 -7.26 -11.95
C TYR A 382 -13.98 -6.97 -13.04
N LEU A 383 -14.08 -5.86 -13.78
CA LEU A 383 -13.05 -5.39 -14.69
C LEU A 383 -12.70 -3.94 -14.36
N ASP A 384 -11.47 -3.74 -13.89
CA ASP A 384 -10.93 -2.43 -13.55
C ASP A 384 -9.82 -2.05 -14.54
N LEU A 385 -9.98 -0.88 -15.16
CA LEU A 385 -9.01 -0.26 -16.06
C LEU A 385 -8.47 0.99 -15.39
N SER A 386 -7.19 1.02 -15.06
CA SER A 386 -6.57 2.15 -14.39
C SER A 386 -5.51 2.80 -15.25
N ILE A 387 -5.48 4.11 -15.24
CA ILE A 387 -4.42 4.93 -15.85
C ILE A 387 -3.99 5.96 -14.81
N GLY A 388 -2.69 6.18 -14.71
CA GLY A 388 -2.15 7.14 -13.77
C GLY A 388 -0.86 7.75 -14.23
N SER A 389 -0.44 8.76 -13.50
CA SER A 389 0.85 9.41 -13.68
C SER A 389 1.44 9.79 -12.35
N SER A 390 2.75 9.92 -12.31
CA SER A 390 3.47 10.48 -11.17
C SER A 390 4.53 11.46 -11.64
N VAL A 391 4.95 12.32 -10.74
CA VAL A 391 6.06 13.22 -10.94
C VAL A 391 6.92 13.27 -9.69
N ILE A 392 8.22 13.04 -9.85
CA ILE A 392 9.23 13.28 -8.83
C ILE A 392 9.85 14.63 -9.09
N TYR A 393 9.94 15.49 -8.11
CA TYR A 393 10.54 16.81 -8.25
C TYR A 393 11.29 17.27 -7.00
N GLY A 394 12.26 18.16 -7.19
CA GLY A 394 13.02 18.79 -6.13
C GLY A 394 12.74 20.28 -6.05
N GLY A 395 13.00 20.91 -4.91
CA GLY A 395 12.86 22.36 -4.77
C GLY A 395 12.70 22.82 -3.32
N LYS A 396 12.74 24.15 -3.11
CA LYS A 396 12.60 24.70 -1.75
C LYS A 396 11.20 24.46 -1.15
N ASN A 397 10.15 24.52 -1.98
CA ASN A 397 8.75 24.36 -1.58
C ASN A 397 8.00 23.46 -2.56
N PRO A 398 6.90 22.83 -2.12
CA PRO A 398 5.99 22.13 -3.02
C PRO A 398 5.45 23.06 -4.10
N LEU A 399 5.39 22.56 -5.34
CA LEU A 399 4.87 23.32 -6.47
C LEU A 399 3.33 23.21 -6.51
N ALA A 400 2.64 24.36 -6.53
CA ALA A 400 1.18 24.41 -6.56
C ALA A 400 0.59 23.72 -7.81
N ALA A 401 1.30 23.72 -8.94
CA ALA A 401 0.89 23.05 -10.15
C ALA A 401 0.67 21.54 -9.94
N PHE A 402 1.51 20.89 -9.12
CA PHE A 402 1.38 19.47 -8.82
C PHE A 402 0.37 19.17 -7.71
N SER A 403 -0.21 20.19 -7.07
CA SER A 403 -1.30 20.02 -6.10
C SER A 403 -2.68 19.80 -6.76
N LEU A 404 -2.77 19.95 -8.09
CA LEU A 404 -3.97 19.66 -8.84
C LEU A 404 -3.94 18.19 -9.33
N PRO A 405 -4.89 17.34 -8.97
CA PRO A 405 -4.81 15.89 -9.15
C PRO A 405 -4.64 15.39 -10.58
N ILE A 406 -5.01 16.17 -11.59
CA ILE A 406 -4.98 15.79 -13.01
C ILE A 406 -4.04 16.66 -13.86
N SER A 407 -3.39 17.67 -13.28
CA SER A 407 -2.65 18.67 -14.06
C SER A 407 -1.37 18.12 -14.70
N PHE A 408 -0.85 16.99 -14.26
CA PHE A 408 0.43 16.42 -14.69
C PHE A 408 0.30 15.18 -15.60
N PHE A 409 -0.89 14.90 -16.16
CA PHE A 409 -1.04 13.93 -17.25
C PHE A 409 -0.39 14.40 -18.55
N ASN A 410 -0.29 15.69 -18.75
CA ASN A 410 0.49 16.25 -19.83
C ASN A 410 1.80 16.73 -19.22
N SER A 411 2.95 16.34 -19.78
CA SER A 411 4.22 16.79 -19.21
C SER A 411 4.16 18.32 -19.10
N ILE A 412 4.20 18.81 -17.88
CA ILE A 412 4.16 20.23 -17.56
C ILE A 412 5.34 20.95 -18.21
N ASP A 413 6.39 20.21 -18.51
CA ASP A 413 7.53 20.58 -19.33
C ASP A 413 7.15 21.33 -20.61
N TYR A 414 6.05 20.96 -21.27
CA TYR A 414 5.61 21.64 -22.49
C TYR A 414 4.84 22.94 -22.23
N GLN A 415 4.19 23.08 -21.09
CA GLN A 415 3.42 24.29 -20.76
C GLN A 415 4.21 25.32 -19.98
N ILE A 416 5.18 24.91 -19.16
CA ILE A 416 6.02 25.81 -18.36
C ILE A 416 7.23 26.25 -19.16
N ASN A 417 7.71 25.47 -20.13
CA ASN A 417 8.84 25.82 -21.02
C ASN A 417 8.60 27.01 -21.96
N ALA A 418 7.38 27.50 -22.04
CA ALA A 418 7.13 28.78 -22.71
C ALA A 418 7.70 30.00 -21.92
N GLY A 419 8.21 29.82 -20.71
CA GLY A 419 8.75 30.95 -19.92
C GLY A 419 9.56 30.62 -18.66
N ALA A 420 9.56 29.43 -18.13
CA ALA A 420 10.33 29.08 -16.94
C ALA A 420 10.99 27.69 -17.14
N LYS A 421 12.32 27.67 -17.16
CA LYS A 421 13.10 26.43 -17.17
C LYS A 421 12.90 25.69 -15.84
N VAL A 422 11.92 24.80 -15.76
CA VAL A 422 11.76 23.85 -14.66
C VAL A 422 12.46 22.55 -15.06
N GLU A 423 13.77 22.52 -14.94
CA GLU A 423 14.60 21.33 -15.25
C GLU A 423 14.65 20.31 -14.11
N ASN A 424 13.75 20.40 -13.09
CA ASN A 424 13.85 19.65 -11.84
C ASN A 424 12.67 18.70 -11.61
N GLU A 425 12.17 18.05 -12.66
CA GLU A 425 11.08 17.09 -12.58
C GLU A 425 11.35 15.83 -13.41
N ASN A 426 10.81 14.71 -12.96
CA ASN A 426 10.81 13.42 -13.66
C ASN A 426 9.41 12.86 -13.62
N SER A 427 8.76 12.73 -14.79
CA SER A 427 7.36 12.30 -14.93
C SER A 427 7.27 10.86 -15.41
N GLN A 428 6.32 10.11 -14.86
CA GLN A 428 6.05 8.72 -15.21
C GLN A 428 4.58 8.54 -15.57
N ILE A 429 4.29 7.53 -16.39
CA ILE A 429 2.93 7.10 -16.74
C ILE A 429 2.80 5.61 -16.45
N PHE A 430 1.64 5.20 -15.97
CA PHE A 430 1.37 3.81 -15.69
C PHE A 430 -0.08 3.41 -16.00
N PHE A 431 -0.25 2.11 -16.25
CA PHE A 431 -1.54 1.49 -16.56
C PHE A 431 -1.67 0.22 -15.73
N ASN A 432 -2.89 -0.09 -15.33
CA ASN A 432 -3.22 -1.36 -14.71
C ASN A 432 -4.56 -1.89 -15.26
N ILE A 433 -4.59 -3.15 -15.60
CA ILE A 433 -5.79 -3.89 -15.98
C ILE A 433 -5.96 -5.00 -14.97
N SER A 434 -7.10 -5.06 -14.31
CA SER A 434 -7.43 -6.05 -13.29
C SER A 434 -8.78 -6.68 -13.63
N THR A 435 -8.86 -8.00 -13.69
CA THR A 435 -10.12 -8.69 -13.97
C THR A 435 -10.34 -9.90 -13.11
N ARG A 436 -11.55 -10.01 -12.57
CA ARG A 436 -12.10 -11.16 -11.86
C ARG A 436 -13.36 -11.69 -12.53
N ASN A 437 -13.54 -11.45 -13.84
CA ASN A 437 -14.73 -11.87 -14.60
C ASN A 437 -14.93 -13.38 -14.61
N LEU A 438 -13.86 -14.16 -14.58
CA LEU A 438 -13.95 -15.59 -14.37
C LEU A 438 -13.95 -15.87 -12.87
N LYS A 439 -14.99 -16.57 -12.40
CA LYS A 439 -15.11 -16.92 -11.00
C LYS A 439 -13.90 -17.74 -10.52
N TYR A 440 -13.46 -17.47 -9.31
CA TYR A 440 -12.26 -18.05 -8.68
C TYR A 440 -10.93 -17.61 -9.27
N THR A 441 -10.92 -16.60 -10.16
CA THR A 441 -9.71 -16.11 -10.79
C THR A 441 -9.51 -14.61 -10.57
N HIS A 442 -8.27 -14.19 -10.57
CA HIS A 442 -7.85 -12.80 -10.69
C HIS A 442 -6.70 -12.73 -11.69
N PHE A 443 -6.90 -12.06 -12.81
CA PHE A 443 -5.83 -11.79 -13.78
C PHE A 443 -5.55 -10.29 -13.81
N TYR A 444 -4.28 -9.92 -13.93
CA TYR A 444 -3.91 -8.51 -14.03
C TYR A 444 -2.63 -8.31 -14.82
N VAL A 445 -2.54 -7.11 -15.38
CA VAL A 445 -1.35 -6.60 -16.05
C VAL A 445 -1.10 -5.19 -15.53
N SER A 446 0.12 -4.94 -15.09
CA SER A 446 0.57 -3.64 -14.63
C SER A 446 1.74 -3.17 -15.47
N PHE A 447 1.70 -1.94 -15.93
CA PHE A 447 2.72 -1.32 -16.77
C PHE A 447 3.11 0.04 -16.18
N TYR A 448 4.41 0.27 -16.09
CA TYR A 448 5.03 1.52 -15.64
C TYR A 448 6.04 1.98 -16.68
N CYS A 449 6.05 3.25 -17.01
CA CYS A 449 6.92 3.83 -18.01
C CYS A 449 7.53 5.15 -17.52
N ASP A 450 8.86 5.21 -17.51
CA ASP A 450 9.63 6.41 -17.20
C ASP A 450 9.83 7.26 -18.47
N GLU A 451 10.24 6.64 -19.56
CA GLU A 451 10.45 7.33 -20.83
C GLU A 451 10.03 6.46 -22.02
N PHE A 452 9.14 6.96 -22.85
CA PHE A 452 8.66 6.27 -24.05
C PHE A 452 8.76 7.15 -25.28
N LYS A 453 9.46 6.64 -26.31
CA LYS A 453 9.53 7.26 -27.64
C LYS A 453 9.10 6.25 -28.70
N PHE A 454 8.12 6.58 -29.52
CA PHE A 454 7.65 5.72 -30.60
C PHE A 454 8.75 5.38 -31.62
N SER A 455 9.72 6.28 -31.84
CA SER A 455 10.87 6.02 -32.69
C SER A 455 11.72 4.84 -32.23
N ARG A 456 11.79 4.59 -30.91
CA ARG A 456 12.53 3.47 -30.30
C ARG A 456 11.83 2.10 -30.46
N VAL A 457 10.58 2.08 -30.91
CA VAL A 457 9.87 0.84 -31.22
C VAL A 457 10.31 0.28 -32.60
N LYS A 458 10.86 1.11 -33.46
CA LYS A 458 11.34 0.69 -34.78
C LYS A 458 12.60 -0.15 -34.64
N LYS A 459 12.67 -1.30 -35.34
CA LYS A 459 13.84 -2.20 -35.31
C LYS A 459 15.15 -1.52 -35.75
N SER A 460 15.10 -0.45 -36.55
CA SER A 460 16.24 0.35 -36.97
C SER A 460 16.81 1.26 -35.91
N ASN A 461 16.10 1.53 -34.83
CA ASN A 461 16.59 2.34 -33.73
C ASN A 461 17.22 1.44 -32.65
N PRO A 462 18.51 1.61 -32.33
CA PRO A 462 19.17 0.82 -31.30
C PRO A 462 18.80 1.19 -29.89
N GLU A 463 18.15 2.35 -29.67
CA GLU A 463 17.77 2.81 -28.35
C GLU A 463 16.57 2.05 -27.78
N HIS A 464 16.49 1.93 -26.46
CA HIS A 464 15.43 1.25 -25.75
C HIS A 464 14.54 2.22 -24.98
N ASN A 465 13.26 1.88 -24.86
CA ASN A 465 12.31 2.55 -23.97
C ASN A 465 12.47 2.07 -22.52
N PHE A 466 12.22 2.95 -21.54
CA PHE A 466 12.36 2.67 -20.12
C PHE A 466 11.00 2.35 -19.54
N PHE A 467 10.74 1.07 -19.33
CA PHE A 467 9.46 0.60 -18.80
C PHE A 467 9.64 -0.67 -17.96
N SER A 468 8.67 -0.90 -17.11
CA SER A 468 8.48 -2.13 -16.33
C SER A 468 7.08 -2.66 -16.57
N TYR A 469 6.94 -3.97 -16.67
CA TYR A 469 5.64 -4.62 -16.69
C TYR A 469 5.60 -5.81 -15.76
N LYS A 470 4.41 -6.05 -15.24
CA LYS A 470 4.06 -7.19 -14.41
C LYS A 470 2.82 -7.85 -14.99
N VAL A 471 2.84 -9.16 -15.08
CA VAL A 471 1.67 -9.99 -15.43
C VAL A 471 1.47 -10.96 -14.29
N GLY A 472 0.25 -11.05 -13.79
CA GLY A 472 -0.07 -11.93 -12.68
C GLY A 472 -1.42 -12.60 -12.82
N ALA A 473 -1.52 -13.74 -12.15
CA ALA A 473 -2.75 -14.52 -12.02
C ALA A 473 -2.86 -15.13 -10.63
N GLN A 474 -4.06 -15.16 -10.08
CA GLN A 474 -4.38 -15.93 -8.88
C GLN A 474 -5.62 -16.79 -9.11
N LEU A 475 -5.56 -18.04 -8.64
CA LEU A 475 -6.69 -18.96 -8.51
C LEU A 475 -6.98 -19.14 -7.03
N SER A 476 -8.25 -19.06 -6.60
CA SER A 476 -8.63 -19.18 -5.21
C SER A 476 -9.87 -20.06 -5.05
N GLY A 477 -9.75 -21.15 -4.27
CA GLY A 477 -10.87 -22.02 -3.95
C GLY A 477 -11.36 -22.96 -5.07
N TRP A 478 -10.62 -23.06 -6.19
CA TRP A 478 -10.88 -23.98 -7.30
C TRP A 478 -9.57 -24.43 -7.95
N PRO A 479 -9.42 -25.70 -8.36
CA PRO A 479 -10.35 -26.84 -8.20
C PRO A 479 -10.42 -27.38 -6.77
N LEU A 480 -9.50 -27.01 -5.89
CA LEU A 480 -9.43 -27.47 -4.50
C LEU A 480 -9.87 -26.34 -3.57
N LYS A 481 -10.80 -26.66 -2.66
CA LYS A 481 -11.28 -25.70 -1.65
C LYS A 481 -10.14 -25.29 -0.71
N ASP A 482 -10.19 -24.06 -0.25
CA ASP A 482 -9.26 -23.49 0.73
C ASP A 482 -7.78 -23.39 0.25
N ILE A 483 -7.53 -23.60 -1.05
CA ILE A 483 -6.23 -23.44 -1.70
C ILE A 483 -6.27 -22.20 -2.58
N ASN A 484 -5.16 -21.43 -2.57
CA ASN A 484 -4.92 -20.37 -3.53
C ASN A 484 -3.56 -20.59 -4.22
N LEU A 485 -3.51 -20.36 -5.51
CA LEU A 485 -2.30 -20.39 -6.32
C LEU A 485 -2.12 -19.04 -6.98
N THR A 486 -0.98 -18.41 -6.73
CA THR A 486 -0.60 -17.13 -7.33
C THR A 486 0.64 -17.32 -8.20
N ALA A 487 0.67 -16.70 -9.37
CA ALA A 487 1.86 -16.63 -10.20
C ALA A 487 2.02 -15.20 -10.75
N GLU A 488 3.22 -14.63 -10.66
CA GLU A 488 3.57 -13.33 -11.18
C GLU A 488 4.88 -13.41 -12.00
N PHE A 489 4.94 -12.64 -13.06
CA PHE A 489 6.17 -12.36 -13.79
C PHE A 489 6.36 -10.85 -13.89
N THR A 490 7.51 -10.38 -13.45
CA THR A 490 7.90 -8.96 -13.53
C THR A 490 9.16 -8.81 -14.34
N ARG A 491 9.19 -7.81 -15.21
CA ARG A 491 10.38 -7.46 -16.00
C ARG A 491 10.52 -5.94 -16.09
N THR A 492 11.72 -5.47 -15.80
CA THR A 492 12.06 -4.05 -15.78
C THR A 492 13.25 -3.79 -16.69
N ASN A 493 13.09 -2.91 -17.65
CA ASN A 493 14.14 -2.55 -18.61
C ASN A 493 15.25 -1.70 -17.97
N VAL A 494 16.31 -1.49 -18.76
CA VAL A 494 17.45 -0.63 -18.41
C VAL A 494 16.99 0.79 -18.10
N ALA A 495 17.63 1.44 -17.14
CA ALA A 495 17.45 2.82 -16.71
C ALA A 495 16.04 3.18 -16.16
N ASN A 496 15.13 2.23 -16.06
CA ASN A 496 13.82 2.46 -15.45
C ASN A 496 14.00 2.77 -13.96
N TYR A 497 13.22 3.69 -13.40
CA TYR A 497 13.32 4.24 -12.03
C TYR A 497 14.56 5.09 -11.76
N GLN A 498 15.41 5.32 -12.74
CA GLN A 498 16.61 6.15 -12.65
C GLN A 498 16.38 7.51 -13.29
N HIS A 499 17.23 8.48 -12.94
CA HIS A 499 17.29 9.77 -13.60
C HIS A 499 18.75 10.27 -13.59
N PRO A 500 19.21 11.05 -14.59
CA PRO A 500 20.56 11.62 -14.59
C PRO A 500 20.90 12.47 -13.36
N TYR A 501 19.88 13.11 -12.79
CA TYR A 501 19.98 13.76 -11.49
C TYR A 501 19.38 12.87 -10.42
N ASN A 502 20.20 12.38 -9.50
CA ASN A 502 19.81 11.40 -8.48
C ASN A 502 18.62 11.84 -7.62
N ILE A 503 18.47 13.15 -7.39
CA ILE A 503 17.33 13.68 -6.64
C ILE A 503 15.98 13.36 -7.30
N LEU A 504 15.97 13.21 -8.64
CA LEU A 504 14.77 12.94 -9.43
C LEU A 504 14.53 11.44 -9.68
N SER A 505 15.41 10.56 -9.20
CA SER A 505 15.21 9.11 -9.27
C SER A 505 13.96 8.69 -8.48
N TYR A 506 13.28 7.62 -8.90
CA TYR A 506 12.05 7.11 -8.31
C TYR A 506 12.31 6.36 -6.99
N ARG A 507 12.80 7.11 -5.98
CA ARG A 507 13.28 6.59 -4.69
C ARG A 507 12.89 7.50 -3.53
N SER A 508 12.77 6.93 -2.34
CA SER A 508 12.70 7.62 -1.04
C SER A 508 13.67 6.96 -0.08
N ASN A 509 14.52 7.75 0.59
CA ASN A 509 15.58 7.23 1.49
C ASN A 509 16.39 6.08 0.86
N ASP A 510 16.82 6.26 -0.40
CA ASP A 510 17.51 5.28 -1.24
C ASP A 510 16.72 3.99 -1.59
N TYR A 511 15.53 3.79 -1.01
CA TYR A 511 14.64 2.71 -1.37
C TYR A 511 13.83 3.05 -2.62
N LEU A 512 13.69 2.08 -3.52
CA LEU A 512 12.86 2.21 -4.72
C LEU A 512 11.39 2.34 -4.34
N LEU A 513 10.68 3.26 -4.98
CA LEU A 513 9.23 3.37 -4.89
C LEU A 513 8.52 2.34 -5.79
N GLY A 514 9.17 1.87 -6.87
CA GLY A 514 8.71 0.79 -7.72
C GLY A 514 9.19 -0.58 -7.27
N HIS A 515 9.38 -1.50 -8.23
CA HIS A 515 9.79 -2.87 -7.94
C HIS A 515 11.18 -2.94 -7.29
N TYR A 516 11.31 -3.74 -6.22
CA TYR A 516 12.52 -3.78 -5.39
C TYR A 516 13.80 -4.17 -6.13
N LEU A 517 13.72 -4.96 -7.19
CA LEU A 517 14.87 -5.33 -8.01
C LEU A 517 15.46 -4.15 -8.82
N GLY A 518 14.67 -3.07 -9.01
CA GLY A 518 15.08 -1.93 -9.82
C GLY A 518 15.13 -2.25 -11.30
N ASP A 519 15.99 -1.52 -12.01
CA ASP A 519 16.16 -1.63 -13.46
C ASP A 519 16.95 -2.88 -13.88
N ASN A 520 16.84 -3.21 -15.17
CA ASN A 520 17.49 -4.32 -15.84
C ASN A 520 17.38 -5.64 -15.04
N ALA A 521 16.17 -6.00 -14.67
CA ALA A 521 15.89 -7.12 -13.79
C ALA A 521 14.61 -7.87 -14.19
N GLN A 522 14.50 -9.10 -13.75
CA GLN A 522 13.29 -9.91 -13.90
C GLN A 522 13.06 -10.78 -12.67
N GLU A 523 11.79 -11.11 -12.44
CA GLU A 523 11.35 -11.94 -11.33
C GLU A 523 10.22 -12.87 -11.76
N ILE A 524 10.28 -14.10 -11.29
CA ILE A 524 9.16 -15.05 -11.26
C ILE A 524 8.80 -15.24 -9.79
N TYR A 525 7.54 -15.05 -9.46
CA TYR A 525 6.97 -15.31 -8.15
C TYR A 525 5.84 -16.32 -8.25
N ILE A 526 5.87 -17.36 -7.43
CA ILE A 526 4.82 -18.38 -7.34
C ILE A 526 4.52 -18.61 -5.87
N ARG A 527 3.24 -18.60 -5.50
CA ARG A 527 2.78 -18.89 -4.14
C ARG A 527 1.63 -19.88 -4.15
N LEU A 528 1.77 -20.95 -3.40
CA LEU A 528 0.70 -21.88 -3.07
C LEU A 528 0.32 -21.66 -1.61
N GLY A 529 -0.91 -21.25 -1.34
CA GLY A 529 -1.48 -21.09 0.00
C GLY A 529 -2.55 -22.13 0.28
N TYR A 530 -2.61 -22.61 1.52
CA TYR A 530 -3.61 -23.53 2.00
C TYR A 530 -4.10 -23.15 3.39
N LYS A 531 -5.41 -22.95 3.53
CA LYS A 531 -6.07 -22.59 4.80
C LYS A 531 -7.02 -23.72 5.24
N PRO A 532 -6.55 -24.78 5.90
CA PRO A 532 -7.41 -25.88 6.34
C PRO A 532 -8.46 -25.47 7.37
N VAL A 533 -8.11 -24.52 8.21
CA VAL A 533 -8.98 -23.89 9.21
C VAL A 533 -8.71 -22.39 9.27
N ARG A 534 -9.63 -21.61 9.84
CA ARG A 534 -9.48 -20.14 9.96
C ARG A 534 -8.13 -19.73 10.56
N SER A 535 -7.74 -20.37 11.64
CA SER A 535 -6.56 -20.02 12.43
C SER A 535 -5.22 -20.50 11.84
N LEU A 536 -5.21 -21.33 10.80
CA LEU A 536 -3.97 -21.88 10.23
C LEU A 536 -3.84 -21.50 8.76
N ASN A 537 -2.78 -20.77 8.43
CA ASN A 537 -2.40 -20.43 7.07
C ASN A 537 -1.03 -21.04 6.75
N LEU A 538 -0.99 -21.90 5.73
CA LEU A 538 0.21 -22.54 5.23
C LEU A 538 0.51 -22.00 3.85
N MET A 539 1.76 -21.61 3.59
CA MET A 539 2.19 -21.05 2.32
C MET A 539 3.51 -21.68 1.89
N VAL A 540 3.62 -21.95 0.60
CA VAL A 540 4.90 -22.23 -0.07
C VAL A 540 5.09 -21.18 -1.15
N GLU A 541 6.22 -20.50 -1.13
CA GLU A 541 6.57 -19.43 -2.06
C GLU A 541 7.86 -19.77 -2.80
N TYR A 542 7.91 -19.48 -4.09
CA TYR A 542 9.12 -19.50 -4.91
C TYR A 542 9.37 -18.10 -5.47
N ILE A 543 10.58 -17.62 -5.32
CA ILE A 543 11.08 -16.38 -5.90
C ILE A 543 12.31 -16.71 -6.75
N GLY A 544 12.22 -16.53 -8.06
CA GLY A 544 13.35 -16.59 -8.97
C GLY A 544 13.68 -15.20 -9.48
N ALA A 545 14.67 -14.54 -8.87
CA ALA A 545 15.03 -13.16 -9.15
C ALA A 545 16.39 -13.11 -9.88
N THR A 546 16.49 -12.28 -10.92
CA THR A 546 17.72 -12.08 -11.67
C THR A 546 17.92 -10.60 -11.98
N LYS A 547 19.13 -10.10 -11.74
CA LYS A 547 19.57 -8.77 -12.12
C LYS A 547 20.68 -8.86 -13.16
N TYR A 548 20.60 -7.96 -14.11
CA TYR A 548 21.56 -7.87 -15.22
C TYR A 548 22.42 -6.62 -15.12
N ASN A 549 23.34 -6.40 -16.07
CA ASN A 549 24.27 -5.29 -16.08
C ASN A 549 23.61 -3.98 -15.63
N GLN A 550 24.30 -3.24 -14.77
CA GLN A 550 23.91 -1.90 -14.37
C GLN A 550 24.59 -0.87 -15.26
N TYR A 551 23.83 0.10 -15.72
CA TYR A 551 24.35 1.19 -16.55
C TYR A 551 24.08 2.52 -15.86
N ILE A 552 25.05 3.45 -15.94
CA ILE A 552 24.86 4.81 -15.42
C ILE A 552 24.02 5.59 -16.42
N TYR A 553 22.92 6.13 -15.94
CA TYR A 553 22.13 7.08 -16.71
C TYR A 553 22.79 8.48 -16.66
N SER A 554 23.45 8.91 -17.75
CA SER A 554 24.10 10.21 -17.84
C SER A 554 23.53 11.01 -19.01
N ARG A 555 23.31 12.32 -18.79
CA ARG A 555 22.92 13.25 -19.87
C ARG A 555 24.02 13.43 -20.94
N SER A 556 25.27 13.29 -20.54
CA SER A 556 26.41 13.47 -21.46
C SER A 556 26.64 12.29 -22.39
N SER A 557 26.01 11.14 -22.15
CA SER A 557 26.20 9.94 -22.93
C SER A 557 24.87 9.19 -23.10
N SER A 558 24.43 9.02 -24.33
CA SER A 558 23.30 8.17 -24.70
C SER A 558 23.69 6.70 -24.89
N ILE A 559 24.94 6.33 -24.64
CA ILE A 559 25.47 4.97 -24.90
C ILE A 559 24.67 3.91 -24.14
N PHE A 560 24.25 4.18 -22.90
CA PHE A 560 23.44 3.26 -22.11
C PHE A 560 22.09 2.92 -22.79
N MET A 561 21.52 3.84 -23.60
CA MET A 561 20.25 3.61 -24.32
C MET A 561 20.38 2.54 -25.42
N THR A 562 21.59 2.34 -25.95
CA THR A 562 21.87 1.36 -27.00
C THR A 562 22.33 0.01 -26.45
N LYS A 563 22.57 -0.09 -25.14
CA LYS A 563 22.99 -1.33 -24.51
C LYS A 563 21.84 -2.31 -24.44
N LYS A 564 22.07 -3.53 -24.89
CA LYS A 564 21.06 -4.59 -24.92
C LYS A 564 20.56 -4.90 -23.52
N PRO A 565 19.25 -4.76 -23.24
CA PRO A 565 18.67 -5.17 -21.96
C PRO A 565 18.88 -6.68 -21.75
N PHE A 566 19.08 -7.08 -20.49
CA PHE A 566 19.20 -8.49 -20.09
C PHE A 566 20.36 -9.22 -20.78
N ALA A 567 21.46 -8.50 -21.09
CA ALA A 567 22.59 -9.05 -21.83
C ALA A 567 23.38 -10.02 -20.95
N GLU A 568 23.83 -9.60 -19.79
CA GLU A 568 24.65 -10.39 -18.90
C GLU A 568 24.14 -10.34 -17.47
N LYS A 569 24.03 -11.50 -16.86
CA LYS A 569 23.63 -11.66 -15.47
C LYS A 569 24.76 -11.20 -14.56
N ILE A 570 24.42 -10.40 -13.56
CA ILE A 570 25.35 -9.96 -12.51
C ILE A 570 24.99 -10.52 -11.13
N TRP A 571 23.70 -10.85 -10.90
CA TRP A 571 23.22 -11.42 -9.67
C TRP A 571 21.96 -12.25 -9.90
N SER A 572 21.76 -13.29 -9.10
CA SER A 572 20.50 -14.02 -9.04
C SER A 572 20.25 -14.57 -7.63
N ASN A 573 18.99 -14.78 -7.31
CA ASN A 573 18.55 -15.49 -6.12
C ASN A 573 17.36 -16.39 -6.48
N ASP A 574 17.50 -17.68 -6.18
CA ASP A 574 16.40 -18.63 -6.17
C ASP A 574 16.06 -18.93 -4.71
N GLU A 575 14.81 -18.71 -4.31
CA GLU A 575 14.32 -18.93 -2.96
C GLU A 575 13.07 -19.78 -2.97
N VAL A 576 13.04 -20.79 -2.14
CA VAL A 576 11.82 -21.54 -1.79
C VAL A 576 11.58 -21.37 -0.30
N LYS A 577 10.43 -20.82 0.07
CA LYS A 577 10.07 -20.53 1.44
C LYS A 577 8.75 -21.20 1.81
N PHE A 578 8.74 -21.96 2.89
CA PHE A 578 7.55 -22.44 3.55
C PHE A 578 7.25 -21.55 4.75
N THR A 579 6.00 -21.10 4.87
CA THR A 579 5.52 -20.30 6.01
C THR A 579 4.27 -20.94 6.59
N ALA A 580 4.25 -21.12 7.90
CA ALA A 580 3.07 -21.50 8.66
C ALA A 580 2.76 -20.40 9.69
N ILE A 581 1.55 -19.86 9.62
CA ILE A 581 1.05 -18.86 10.58
C ILE A 581 -0.14 -19.50 11.29
N TYR A 582 -0.02 -19.62 12.60
CA TYR A 582 -1.08 -20.15 13.45
C TYR A 582 -1.56 -19.09 14.44
N GLU A 583 -2.82 -18.73 14.37
CA GLU A 583 -3.45 -17.85 15.34
C GLU A 583 -3.84 -18.64 16.58
N VAL A 584 -3.05 -18.50 17.62
CA VAL A 584 -3.20 -19.21 18.89
C VAL A 584 -4.45 -18.73 19.63
N VAL A 585 -4.62 -17.42 19.71
CA VAL A 585 -5.80 -16.71 20.21
C VAL A 585 -5.98 -15.48 19.34
N ASN A 586 -7.13 -14.81 19.44
CA ASN A 586 -7.42 -13.64 18.60
C ASN A 586 -6.24 -12.67 18.54
N ASN A 587 -5.75 -12.43 17.32
CA ASN A 587 -4.64 -11.52 16.99
C ASN A 587 -3.30 -11.84 17.68
N ALA A 588 -3.12 -13.08 18.18
CA ALA A 588 -1.84 -13.58 18.67
C ALA A 588 -1.38 -14.74 17.78
N TYR A 589 -0.27 -14.55 17.11
CA TYR A 589 0.21 -15.43 16.05
C TYR A 589 1.51 -16.09 16.41
N ALA A 590 1.59 -17.40 16.20
CA ALA A 590 2.84 -18.11 16.12
C ALA A 590 3.20 -18.28 14.63
N THR A 591 4.42 -17.92 14.27
CA THR A 591 4.93 -17.99 12.90
C THR A 591 6.12 -18.95 12.85
N PHE A 592 6.11 -19.83 11.86
CA PHE A 592 7.24 -20.67 11.51
C PHE A 592 7.56 -20.46 10.03
N GLU A 593 8.82 -20.18 9.71
CA GLU A 593 9.31 -20.10 8.34
C GLU A 593 10.50 -21.04 8.17
N PHE A 594 10.55 -21.67 7.01
CA PHE A 594 11.69 -22.46 6.57
C PHE A 594 12.00 -22.12 5.12
N ALA A 595 13.20 -21.58 4.87
CA ALA A 595 13.59 -21.12 3.55
C ALA A 595 14.88 -21.78 3.09
N TRP A 596 14.89 -22.24 1.85
CA TRP A 596 16.10 -22.51 1.08
C TRP A 596 16.32 -21.34 0.13
N ASN A 597 17.53 -20.79 0.11
CA ASN A 597 17.91 -19.79 -0.87
C ASN A 597 19.26 -20.09 -1.48
N ASN A 598 19.46 -19.64 -2.73
CA ASN A 598 20.70 -19.74 -3.47
C ASN A 598 21.00 -18.39 -4.16
N ALA A 599 21.67 -17.50 -3.44
CA ALA A 599 22.08 -16.21 -3.95
C ALA A 599 23.48 -16.26 -4.55
N GLN A 600 23.64 -15.83 -5.81
CA GLN A 600 24.88 -15.88 -6.57
C GLN A 600 25.19 -14.56 -7.26
N GLY A 601 26.47 -14.20 -7.32
CA GLY A 601 26.99 -13.13 -8.15
C GLY A 601 27.68 -13.67 -9.38
N TYR A 602 27.77 -12.87 -10.44
CA TYR A 602 28.40 -13.22 -11.71
C TYR A 602 29.31 -12.07 -12.17
N THR A 603 30.44 -12.39 -12.78
CA THR A 603 31.34 -11.40 -13.38
C THR A 603 30.93 -11.20 -14.83
N PRO A 604 30.45 -10.00 -15.21
CA PRO A 604 30.15 -9.73 -16.62
C PRO A 604 31.39 -9.74 -17.48
N THR A 605 31.27 -10.20 -18.74
CA THR A 605 32.34 -10.29 -19.70
C THR A 605 32.42 -9.07 -20.60
N SER A 606 31.32 -8.40 -20.85
CA SER A 606 31.24 -7.21 -21.70
C SER A 606 31.93 -6.01 -21.07
N ASP A 607 32.56 -5.20 -21.93
CA ASP A 607 33.25 -3.98 -21.50
C ASP A 607 32.25 -2.93 -20.96
N PRO A 608 32.34 -2.52 -19.71
CA PRO A 608 31.37 -1.59 -19.12
C PRO A 608 31.78 -0.15 -19.45
N ILE A 609 31.46 0.34 -20.62
CA ILE A 609 31.72 1.76 -20.99
C ILE A 609 30.89 2.74 -20.11
N VAL A 610 29.95 2.24 -19.32
CA VAL A 610 28.97 3.08 -18.61
C VAL A 610 28.71 2.58 -17.17
N GLU A 611 29.44 1.64 -16.66
CA GLU A 611 29.36 1.22 -15.26
C GLU A 611 30.34 2.02 -14.40
N GLU A 612 29.86 2.59 -13.31
CA GLU A 612 30.67 3.38 -12.38
C GLU A 612 31.78 2.55 -11.75
N VAL A 613 31.49 1.29 -11.45
CA VAL A 613 32.44 0.33 -10.92
C VAL A 613 32.05 -1.08 -11.39
N ARG A 614 32.89 -1.71 -12.21
CA ARG A 614 32.73 -3.12 -12.53
C ARG A 614 33.17 -3.96 -11.32
N LEU A 615 32.24 -4.76 -10.81
CA LEU A 615 32.51 -5.70 -9.74
C LEU A 615 32.72 -7.11 -10.30
N ASN A 616 33.50 -7.91 -9.62
CA ASN A 616 33.55 -9.35 -9.87
C ASN A 616 32.33 -10.06 -9.25
N ALA A 617 32.17 -11.34 -9.44
CA ALA A 617 31.06 -12.14 -8.93
C ALA A 617 30.84 -11.94 -7.43
N GLN A 618 31.90 -11.97 -6.62
CA GLN A 618 31.80 -11.75 -5.18
C GLN A 618 31.42 -10.32 -4.82
N GLY A 619 31.89 -9.34 -5.61
CA GLY A 619 31.53 -7.92 -5.41
C GLY A 619 30.05 -7.67 -5.62
N TYR A 620 29.44 -8.22 -6.69
CA TYR A 620 28.00 -8.12 -6.91
C TYR A 620 27.20 -8.88 -5.85
N LEU A 621 27.69 -10.07 -5.45
CA LEU A 621 27.04 -10.82 -4.36
C LEU A 621 27.03 -10.01 -3.05
N ASN A 622 28.15 -9.39 -2.70
CA ASN A 622 28.25 -8.54 -1.50
C ASN A 622 27.37 -7.28 -1.58
N ARG A 623 27.24 -6.71 -2.79
CA ARG A 623 26.40 -5.52 -2.99
C ARG A 623 24.92 -5.81 -2.83
N PHE A 624 24.43 -6.95 -3.32
CA PHE A 624 23.00 -7.24 -3.42
C PHE A 624 22.48 -8.23 -2.39
N THR A 625 23.35 -8.90 -1.66
CA THR A 625 22.95 -9.90 -0.66
C THR A 625 23.83 -9.80 0.58
N PRO A 626 23.25 -9.70 1.76
CA PRO A 626 24.01 -9.74 3.01
C PRO A 626 24.71 -11.11 3.13
N SER A 627 25.90 -11.15 3.73
CA SER A 627 26.70 -12.36 3.82
C SER A 627 25.96 -13.50 4.52
N PHE A 628 25.03 -13.19 5.43
CA PHE A 628 24.17 -14.16 6.10
C PHE A 628 23.34 -15.01 5.11
N LEU A 629 22.92 -14.46 3.97
CA LEU A 629 22.10 -15.11 2.95
C LEU A 629 22.84 -15.49 1.66
N GLN A 630 24.16 -15.21 1.57
CA GLN A 630 24.94 -15.51 0.36
C GLN A 630 25.18 -17.01 0.15
N GLY A 631 25.10 -17.43 -1.11
CA GLY A 631 25.26 -18.83 -1.53
C GLY A 631 24.03 -19.67 -1.18
N GLN A 632 24.25 -20.97 -1.06
CA GLN A 632 23.19 -21.88 -0.64
C GLN A 632 23.04 -21.90 0.88
N ASN A 633 21.84 -21.57 1.36
CA ASN A 633 21.50 -21.57 2.78
C ASN A 633 20.16 -22.23 3.01
N LEU A 634 20.03 -22.86 4.18
CA LEU A 634 18.78 -23.23 4.81
C LEU A 634 18.61 -22.33 6.03
N THR A 635 17.50 -21.61 6.08
CA THR A 635 17.20 -20.65 7.14
C THR A 635 15.87 -21.06 7.78
N ALA A 636 15.84 -21.13 9.10
CA ALA A 636 14.61 -21.34 9.86
C ALA A 636 14.32 -20.11 10.72
N LYS A 637 13.06 -19.72 10.79
CA LYS A 637 12.58 -18.63 11.65
C LYS A 637 11.38 -19.10 12.47
N ILE A 638 11.40 -18.77 13.74
CA ILE A 638 10.28 -18.99 14.64
C ILE A 638 9.96 -17.66 15.31
N GLY A 639 8.70 -17.27 15.28
CA GLY A 639 8.25 -16.00 15.82
C GLY A 639 6.93 -16.11 16.55
N PHE A 640 6.71 -15.11 17.38
CA PHE A 640 5.42 -14.86 18.02
C PHE A 640 5.13 -13.37 17.90
N SER A 641 3.90 -13.03 17.50
CA SER A 641 3.43 -11.65 17.46
C SER A 641 2.06 -11.53 18.07
N PHE A 642 1.86 -10.42 18.78
CA PHE A 642 0.58 -10.01 19.30
C PHE A 642 0.26 -8.67 18.66
N TYR A 643 -0.74 -8.67 17.78
CA TYR A 643 -1.07 -7.62 16.83
C TYR A 643 0.05 -7.31 15.80
N PHE A 644 -0.37 -6.83 14.62
CA PHE A 644 0.55 -6.49 13.51
C PHE A 644 0.73 -5.00 13.37
#